data_6309c658bc511c009a512d6b4f3385c7
#
_entry.id   6309c658bc511c009a512d6b4f3385c7
#
_cell.length_a   1.000
_cell.length_b   1.000
_cell.length_c   1.000
_cell.angle_alpha   90.00
_cell.angle_beta   90.00
_cell.angle_gamma   90.00
#
_symmetry.space_group_name_H-M   'P 1'
#
loop_
_entity.id
_entity.type
_entity.pdbx_description
1 polymer ?
#
loop_
_entity_poly.entity_id
_entity_poly.type
_entity_poly.pdbx_seq_one_letter_code
_entity_poly.pdbx_strand_id
1 'polypeptide(L)'
;MDFITITSSNKTEEFALKQVAKQATSSLMYRLGKTIILASVCVEREPVSEDFLPLVVQFLEKSYAAGKIPGGFVKREGRAQDFEILTSRLIDRTLRPLFPKDYRYPTQITLMVLSHDIENDLQVSALNAASAALFLSHIAPIKSVSACRIARIDNEFIINPSISLLNQSSLDLFVSGTKESLNMIEMRSLGQQLNALEEPLMLKALELAQKSLKETCTLYEEIFTPHQNELLFKESQGIIFNERLLDLLKNQYFDEIIKGIESSALSERENVFNEIARKISEAHSEFSLKEIEWSLEKVKKTEIRRMIIKDKIRPDKRALEEVRSILIESDLLPMAHSSILFTRGQTQSLVVGVLGTDNDAQTHESLEHKAPIKERFMFHYNFPPFCVGEASSIGATSRRELGHGNLAKRALETSIKNKEQVIRLVSEILESNGSSSMASVCAGSLALYASGVEIYDLVAGVAMGMVSEGQDHAILSDISGLEDAEGDMDFKIAGNLEGITAMQMDTKMSGIQLEVLYQALLQAKKAREHILKIMHEAKEKIVINFSHLPATEIFNVAPDKIVEIIGQGGRVIREIVEKFEVKIDLNKPSGEVKIMGNKERVLKTKEFILNYLHSLDQELEQYAIDEVLEAQVKRIVDFGAFLSLPKGGEGLLRKQNMDRCQVVLKEGDSIRCRVISFNKGKIALDLA
;
A
#
# COMPACT_ATOMS: atom_id res chain seq x y z
N MET A 1 25.59 22.61 -16.60
CA MET A 1 24.16 22.54 -16.97
C MET A 1 23.51 23.86 -16.61
N ASP A 2 22.76 24.42 -17.52
CA ASP A 2 22.03 25.66 -17.28
C ASP A 2 20.63 25.29 -16.76
N PHE A 3 20.28 25.86 -15.61
CA PHE A 3 19.01 25.60 -14.94
C PHE A 3 18.08 26.81 -15.03
N ILE A 4 16.84 26.54 -15.34
CA ILE A 4 15.72 27.46 -15.18
C ILE A 4 15.19 27.26 -13.75
N THR A 5 15.07 28.35 -12.98
CA THR A 5 14.61 28.30 -11.60
C THR A 5 13.18 28.80 -11.49
N ILE A 6 12.32 28.03 -10.83
CA ILE A 6 10.92 28.38 -10.57
C ILE A 6 10.67 28.30 -9.07
N THR A 7 10.18 29.39 -8.48
CA THR A 7 9.81 29.42 -7.06
C THR A 7 8.32 29.58 -6.93
N SER A 8 7.66 28.59 -6.33
CA SER A 8 6.22 28.59 -6.06
C SER A 8 5.92 27.79 -4.80
N SER A 9 4.88 28.16 -4.08
CA SER A 9 4.31 27.35 -2.98
C SER A 9 5.37 26.79 -2.01
N ASN A 10 6.30 27.64 -1.57
CA ASN A 10 7.43 27.34 -0.66
C ASN A 10 8.49 26.38 -1.21
N LYS A 11 8.56 26.19 -2.53
CA LYS A 11 9.61 25.40 -3.18
C LYS A 11 10.37 26.21 -4.21
N THR A 12 11.65 25.90 -4.36
CA THR A 12 12.48 26.38 -5.46
C THR A 12 12.93 25.18 -6.27
N GLU A 13 12.31 25.01 -7.42
CA GLU A 13 12.55 23.94 -8.37
C GLU A 13 13.43 24.43 -9.51
N GLU A 14 14.34 23.59 -9.97
CA GLU A 14 15.28 23.92 -11.04
C GLU A 14 15.22 22.87 -12.13
N PHE A 15 15.22 23.33 -13.39
CA PHE A 15 15.03 22.48 -14.57
C PHE A 15 16.13 22.72 -15.60
N ALA A 16 16.93 21.70 -15.92
CA ALA A 16 17.86 21.73 -17.05
C ALA A 16 17.23 21.02 -18.25
N LEU A 17 16.87 21.78 -19.28
CA LEU A 17 16.09 21.29 -20.43
C LEU A 17 17.00 20.75 -21.51
N LYS A 18 16.65 19.61 -22.13
CA LYS A 18 17.27 19.03 -23.35
C LYS A 18 18.80 18.85 -23.32
N GLN A 19 19.39 18.81 -22.12
CA GLN A 19 20.85 18.67 -21.97
C GLN A 19 21.31 17.22 -21.79
N VAL A 20 20.40 16.35 -21.37
CA VAL A 20 20.63 14.92 -21.13
C VAL A 20 19.61 14.06 -21.88
N ALA A 21 19.88 12.76 -22.08
CA ALA A 21 18.98 11.82 -22.75
C ALA A 21 18.41 12.35 -24.08
N LYS A 22 19.26 12.90 -24.94
CA LYS A 22 18.90 13.64 -26.17
C LYS A 22 18.22 12.80 -27.26
N GLN A 23 18.16 11.48 -27.10
CA GLN A 23 17.44 10.57 -27.99
C GLN A 23 15.93 10.52 -27.67
N ALA A 24 15.53 10.90 -26.48
CA ALA A 24 14.14 10.97 -26.10
C ALA A 24 13.42 12.13 -26.82
N THR A 25 12.11 12.02 -27.02
CA THR A 25 11.26 13.08 -27.58
C THR A 25 11.36 14.34 -26.75
N SER A 26 11.37 14.20 -25.43
CA SER A 26 11.70 15.27 -24.49
C SER A 26 12.42 14.70 -23.28
N SER A 27 13.33 15.49 -22.69
CA SER A 27 14.01 15.13 -21.47
C SER A 27 14.41 16.35 -20.68
N LEU A 28 14.46 16.20 -19.37
CA LEU A 28 14.97 17.24 -18.45
C LEU A 28 15.63 16.62 -17.22
N MET A 29 16.49 17.41 -16.58
CA MET A 29 16.97 17.16 -15.25
C MET A 29 16.22 18.09 -14.29
N TYR A 30 15.43 17.53 -13.38
CA TYR A 30 14.74 18.22 -12.30
C TYR A 30 15.63 18.24 -11.07
N ARG A 31 15.69 19.35 -10.35
CA ARG A 31 16.41 19.49 -9.09
C ARG A 31 15.58 20.26 -8.06
N LEU A 32 15.49 19.68 -6.86
CA LEU A 32 14.94 20.32 -5.67
C LEU A 32 15.95 20.12 -4.52
N GLY A 33 16.72 21.17 -4.20
CA GLY A 33 17.82 21.03 -3.27
C GLY A 33 18.84 20.00 -3.75
N LYS A 34 19.03 18.91 -2.99
CA LYS A 34 19.92 17.79 -3.37
C LYS A 34 19.19 16.64 -4.08
N THR A 35 17.87 16.70 -4.19
CA THR A 35 17.10 15.71 -4.95
C THR A 35 17.19 16.00 -6.43
N ILE A 36 17.60 15.01 -7.23
CA ILE A 36 17.74 15.12 -8.69
C ILE A 36 17.01 13.96 -9.35
N ILE A 37 16.11 14.29 -10.28
CA ILE A 37 15.33 13.32 -11.06
C ILE A 37 15.58 13.58 -12.55
N LEU A 38 15.96 12.54 -13.29
CA LEU A 38 15.92 12.53 -14.74
C LEU A 38 14.52 12.15 -15.19
N ALA A 39 13.86 13.03 -15.95
CA ALA A 39 12.58 12.73 -16.59
C ALA A 39 12.77 12.67 -18.11
N SER A 40 12.21 11.66 -18.74
CA SER A 40 12.22 11.49 -20.19
C SER A 40 10.87 11.03 -20.71
N VAL A 41 10.49 11.53 -21.88
CA VAL A 41 9.29 11.15 -22.64
C VAL A 41 9.72 10.63 -23.99
N CYS A 42 9.31 9.40 -24.31
CA CYS A 42 9.50 8.79 -25.62
C CYS A 42 8.13 8.47 -26.24
N VAL A 43 7.96 8.74 -27.52
CA VAL A 43 6.74 8.42 -28.25
C VAL A 43 7.09 7.71 -29.56
N GLU A 44 6.29 6.70 -29.91
CA GLU A 44 6.40 6.01 -31.19
C GLU A 44 5.61 6.77 -32.26
N ARG A 45 6.05 6.63 -33.52
CA ARG A 45 5.47 7.36 -34.64
C ARG A 45 4.21 6.71 -35.22
N GLU A 46 4.01 5.42 -34.95
CA GLU A 46 2.86 4.66 -35.44
C GLU A 46 1.86 4.43 -34.31
N PRO A 47 0.57 4.72 -34.53
CA PRO A 47 -0.45 4.47 -33.52
C PRO A 47 -0.78 2.99 -33.43
N VAL A 48 -1.25 2.53 -32.27
CA VAL A 48 -1.83 1.20 -32.09
C VAL A 48 -3.24 1.13 -32.69
N SER A 49 -3.66 -0.08 -33.05
CA SER A 49 -5.01 -0.31 -33.64
C SER A 49 -6.13 -0.40 -32.61
N GLU A 50 -5.77 -0.64 -31.36
CA GLU A 50 -6.68 -0.81 -30.23
C GLU A 50 -7.21 0.53 -29.72
N ASP A 51 -8.42 0.54 -29.18
CA ASP A 51 -9.06 1.73 -28.63
C ASP A 51 -8.72 1.96 -27.15
N PHE A 52 -7.43 2.15 -26.88
CA PHE A 52 -6.95 2.56 -25.57
C PHE A 52 -5.76 3.50 -25.66
N LEU A 53 -5.52 4.28 -24.61
CA LEU A 53 -4.32 5.12 -24.50
C LEU A 53 -3.10 4.28 -24.09
N PRO A 54 -2.12 4.06 -25.00
CA PRO A 54 -0.94 3.25 -24.72
C PRO A 54 0.14 4.06 -23.97
N LEU A 55 -0.22 4.54 -22.76
CA LEU A 55 0.68 5.27 -21.86
C LEU A 55 1.30 4.32 -20.84
N VAL A 56 2.61 4.36 -20.72
CA VAL A 56 3.39 3.65 -19.70
C VAL A 56 4.21 4.66 -18.89
N VAL A 57 4.02 4.65 -17.57
CA VAL A 57 4.83 5.45 -16.64
C VAL A 57 5.68 4.52 -15.80
N GLN A 58 6.98 4.84 -15.70
CA GLN A 58 7.95 4.14 -14.87
C GLN A 58 8.69 5.11 -13.98
N PHE A 59 8.60 4.90 -12.67
CA PHE A 59 9.39 5.58 -11.65
C PHE A 59 10.41 4.58 -11.09
N LEU A 60 11.67 4.96 -11.07
CA LEU A 60 12.80 4.09 -10.71
C LEU A 60 13.65 4.74 -9.62
N GLU A 61 13.72 4.08 -8.48
CA GLU A 61 14.66 4.43 -7.41
C GLU A 61 16.00 3.75 -7.65
N LYS A 62 17.09 4.53 -7.52
CA LYS A 62 18.46 4.01 -7.60
C LYS A 62 19.10 4.06 -6.23
N SER A 63 19.55 2.93 -5.73
CA SER A 63 20.18 2.84 -4.40
C SER A 63 21.33 3.83 -4.22
N TYR A 64 22.09 4.09 -5.29
CA TYR A 64 23.18 5.08 -5.26
C TYR A 64 22.69 6.52 -5.06
N ALA A 65 21.41 6.81 -5.33
CA ALA A 65 20.83 8.14 -5.08
C ALA A 65 20.87 8.53 -3.59
N ALA A 66 20.85 7.54 -2.70
CA ALA A 66 21.03 7.71 -1.26
C ALA A 66 22.42 7.23 -0.77
N GLY A 67 23.40 7.08 -1.67
CA GLY A 67 24.74 6.61 -1.34
C GLY A 67 24.79 5.14 -0.87
N LYS A 68 23.81 4.32 -1.26
CA LYS A 68 23.66 2.92 -0.84
C LYS A 68 24.07 1.94 -1.94
N ILE A 69 24.50 0.75 -1.54
CA ILE A 69 24.61 -0.42 -2.41
C ILE A 69 23.37 -1.27 -2.16
N PRO A 70 22.67 -1.77 -3.20
CA PRO A 70 21.50 -2.61 -3.04
C PRO A 70 21.77 -3.79 -2.11
N GLY A 71 20.78 -4.13 -1.28
CA GLY A 71 20.80 -5.34 -0.43
C GLY A 71 20.88 -6.63 -1.25
N GLY A 72 20.71 -7.75 -0.59
CA GLY A 72 20.71 -9.06 -1.22
C GLY A 72 22.08 -9.50 -1.76
N PHE A 73 22.12 -10.67 -2.39
CA PHE A 73 23.36 -11.30 -2.87
C PHE A 73 23.90 -10.66 -4.16
N VAL A 74 23.01 -10.33 -5.11
CA VAL A 74 23.37 -9.85 -6.46
C VAL A 74 23.92 -8.42 -6.47
N LYS A 75 23.65 -7.62 -5.42
CA LYS A 75 24.06 -6.21 -5.29
C LYS A 75 23.60 -5.33 -6.47
N ARG A 76 22.41 -5.61 -6.98
CA ARG A 76 21.77 -4.88 -8.08
C ARG A 76 20.29 -4.70 -7.75
N GLU A 77 19.70 -3.59 -8.18
CA GLU A 77 18.26 -3.39 -8.14
C GLU A 77 17.57 -4.51 -8.94
N GLY A 78 16.57 -5.12 -8.30
CA GLY A 78 15.80 -6.24 -8.87
C GLY A 78 14.44 -5.78 -9.39
N ARG A 79 13.37 -6.39 -8.86
CA ARG A 79 11.99 -6.00 -9.17
C ARG A 79 11.68 -4.66 -8.53
N ALA A 80 10.82 -3.88 -9.19
CA ALA A 80 10.32 -2.63 -8.64
C ALA A 80 9.67 -2.85 -7.27
N GLN A 81 9.99 -1.98 -6.33
CA GLN A 81 9.40 -1.97 -5.00
C GLN A 81 7.98 -1.41 -5.05
N ASP A 82 7.17 -1.70 -4.04
CA ASP A 82 5.77 -1.22 -3.98
C ASP A 82 5.68 0.30 -4.10
N PHE A 83 6.62 1.04 -3.49
CA PHE A 83 6.67 2.51 -3.60
C PHE A 83 6.90 2.98 -5.04
N GLU A 84 7.78 2.32 -5.80
CA GLU A 84 8.02 2.64 -7.22
C GLU A 84 6.77 2.37 -8.07
N ILE A 85 6.08 1.25 -7.80
CA ILE A 85 4.86 0.86 -8.52
C ILE A 85 3.72 1.83 -8.21
N LEU A 86 3.52 2.18 -6.94
CA LEU A 86 2.47 3.10 -6.51
C LEU A 86 2.72 4.52 -7.00
N THR A 87 3.97 4.98 -6.98
CA THR A 87 4.36 6.30 -7.53
C THR A 87 4.17 6.35 -9.04
N SER A 88 4.56 5.30 -9.78
CA SER A 88 4.29 5.18 -11.22
C SER A 88 2.78 5.26 -11.52
N ARG A 89 1.96 4.57 -10.71
CA ARG A 89 0.50 4.56 -10.82
C ARG A 89 -0.11 5.94 -10.53
N LEU A 90 0.36 6.62 -9.50
CA LEU A 90 -0.07 7.97 -9.13
C LEU A 90 0.17 8.96 -10.27
N ILE A 91 1.36 8.92 -10.87
CA ILE A 91 1.74 9.79 -12.00
C ILE A 91 0.92 9.43 -13.25
N ASP A 92 0.78 8.14 -13.58
CA ASP A 92 -0.03 7.69 -14.71
C ASP A 92 -1.47 8.19 -14.61
N ARG A 93 -2.10 8.04 -13.44
CA ARG A 93 -3.49 8.48 -13.22
C ARG A 93 -3.68 9.98 -13.27
N THR A 94 -2.68 10.74 -12.84
CA THR A 94 -2.70 12.21 -12.97
C THR A 94 -2.60 12.64 -14.42
N LEU A 95 -1.73 12.01 -15.22
CA LEU A 95 -1.41 12.47 -16.57
C LEU A 95 -2.36 11.89 -17.64
N ARG A 96 -2.82 10.65 -17.46
CA ARG A 96 -3.68 9.93 -18.41
C ARG A 96 -4.93 10.71 -18.84
N PRO A 97 -5.70 11.36 -17.96
CA PRO A 97 -6.90 12.12 -18.34
C PRO A 97 -6.64 13.38 -19.17
N LEU A 98 -5.37 13.81 -19.29
CA LEU A 98 -5.00 15.00 -20.02
C LEU A 98 -4.79 14.74 -21.51
N PHE A 99 -4.59 13.47 -21.89
CA PHE A 99 -4.44 13.09 -23.29
C PHE A 99 -5.78 13.21 -24.03
N PRO A 100 -5.77 13.58 -25.32
CA PRO A 100 -6.95 13.50 -26.15
C PRO A 100 -7.52 12.07 -26.15
N LYS A 101 -8.86 11.94 -26.16
CA LYS A 101 -9.55 10.63 -26.05
C LYS A 101 -9.17 9.63 -27.16
N ASP A 102 -8.76 10.15 -28.30
CA ASP A 102 -8.40 9.44 -29.52
C ASP A 102 -6.87 9.32 -29.72
N TYR A 103 -6.07 9.71 -28.73
CA TYR A 103 -4.62 9.57 -28.77
C TYR A 103 -4.20 8.09 -28.63
N ARG A 104 -3.51 7.56 -29.65
CA ARG A 104 -3.15 6.12 -29.76
C ARG A 104 -1.66 5.84 -29.96
N TYR A 105 -0.82 6.84 -29.77
CA TYR A 105 0.62 6.66 -29.97
C TYR A 105 1.28 6.11 -28.69
N PRO A 106 2.00 4.95 -28.75
CA PRO A 106 2.71 4.42 -27.60
C PRO A 106 3.62 5.48 -27.00
N THR A 107 3.36 5.81 -25.74
CA THR A 107 4.06 6.86 -25.00
C THR A 107 4.61 6.31 -23.71
N GLN A 108 5.90 6.49 -23.49
CA GLN A 108 6.58 6.08 -22.26
C GLN A 108 7.15 7.30 -21.55
N ILE A 109 6.82 7.44 -20.27
CA ILE A 109 7.42 8.43 -19.36
C ILE A 109 8.28 7.67 -18.36
N THR A 110 9.58 7.97 -18.34
CA THR A 110 10.53 7.35 -17.42
C THR A 110 11.12 8.41 -16.50
N LEU A 111 11.05 8.12 -15.20
CA LEU A 111 11.56 8.96 -14.13
C LEU A 111 12.61 8.17 -13.35
N MET A 112 13.80 8.71 -13.23
CA MET A 112 14.91 8.04 -12.55
C MET A 112 15.47 8.95 -11.47
N VAL A 113 15.39 8.51 -10.22
CA VAL A 113 15.97 9.23 -9.07
C VAL A 113 17.48 9.02 -9.08
N LEU A 114 18.23 10.10 -9.34
CA LEU A 114 19.69 10.06 -9.45
C LEU A 114 20.39 10.54 -8.18
N SER A 115 19.72 11.39 -7.39
CA SER A 115 20.15 11.85 -6.08
C SER A 115 18.92 12.13 -5.22
N HIS A 116 18.97 11.83 -3.94
CA HIS A 116 17.84 12.00 -3.03
C HIS A 116 18.27 12.68 -1.73
N ASP A 117 17.57 13.75 -1.41
CA ASP A 117 17.57 14.39 -0.09
C ASP A 117 16.35 13.90 0.68
N ILE A 118 16.58 13.19 1.77
CA ILE A 118 15.53 12.53 2.57
C ILE A 118 14.44 13.49 3.10
N GLU A 119 14.67 14.80 3.06
CA GLU A 119 13.68 15.80 3.47
C GLU A 119 12.72 16.21 2.33
N ASN A 120 13.01 15.82 1.09
CA ASN A 120 12.18 16.16 -0.07
C ASN A 120 11.22 15.03 -0.44
N ASP A 121 9.99 15.39 -0.74
CA ASP A 121 8.96 14.47 -1.21
C ASP A 121 9.25 14.00 -2.64
N LEU A 122 9.53 12.71 -2.80
CA LEU A 122 9.82 12.11 -4.11
C LEU A 122 8.60 12.02 -5.03
N GLN A 123 7.39 11.80 -4.50
CA GLN A 123 6.19 11.67 -5.32
C GLN A 123 5.80 13.01 -5.96
N VAL A 124 5.82 14.08 -5.18
CA VAL A 124 5.56 15.44 -5.67
C VAL A 124 6.63 15.85 -6.68
N SER A 125 7.92 15.63 -6.36
CA SER A 125 9.04 15.96 -7.25
C SER A 125 8.98 15.17 -8.56
N ALA A 126 8.66 13.88 -8.49
CA ALA A 126 8.56 13.02 -9.68
C ALA A 126 7.40 13.42 -10.58
N LEU A 127 6.21 13.74 -10.02
CA LEU A 127 5.09 14.21 -10.83
C LEU A 127 5.41 15.55 -11.51
N ASN A 128 6.00 16.50 -10.79
CA ASN A 128 6.35 17.80 -11.34
C ASN A 128 7.40 17.67 -12.47
N ALA A 129 8.39 16.80 -12.31
CA ALA A 129 9.35 16.45 -13.35
C ALA A 129 8.69 15.79 -14.57
N ALA A 130 7.77 14.84 -14.35
CA ALA A 130 7.03 14.15 -15.41
C ALA A 130 6.15 15.11 -16.19
N SER A 131 5.41 15.97 -15.50
CA SER A 131 4.55 16.99 -16.08
C SER A 131 5.33 17.97 -16.95
N ALA A 132 6.45 18.51 -16.43
CA ALA A 132 7.30 19.41 -17.18
C ALA A 132 7.87 18.75 -18.45
N ALA A 133 8.37 17.49 -18.35
CA ALA A 133 8.89 16.75 -19.48
C ALA A 133 7.80 16.46 -20.54
N LEU A 134 6.60 16.10 -20.10
CA LEU A 134 5.45 15.84 -20.97
C LEU A 134 4.95 17.13 -21.65
N PHE A 135 4.84 18.22 -20.92
CA PHE A 135 4.44 19.53 -21.46
C PHE A 135 5.45 20.05 -22.50
N LEU A 136 6.73 19.92 -22.22
CA LEU A 136 7.81 20.30 -23.14
C LEU A 136 7.89 19.40 -24.38
N SER A 137 7.45 18.16 -24.29
CA SER A 137 7.44 17.22 -25.42
C SER A 137 6.51 17.64 -26.54
N HIS A 138 5.41 18.32 -26.19
CA HIS A 138 4.38 18.82 -27.09
C HIS A 138 3.88 17.76 -28.07
N ILE A 139 3.75 16.51 -27.59
CA ILE A 139 3.27 15.36 -28.38
C ILE A 139 1.77 15.49 -28.71
N ALA A 140 1.03 16.17 -27.86
CA ALA A 140 -0.39 16.50 -27.99
C ALA A 140 -0.66 17.82 -27.25
N PRO A 141 -1.82 18.47 -27.43
CA PRO A 141 -2.18 19.70 -26.71
C PRO A 141 -2.56 19.38 -25.24
N ILE A 142 -1.55 19.04 -24.44
CA ILE A 142 -1.68 18.63 -23.04
C ILE A 142 -1.45 19.85 -22.14
N LYS A 143 -2.37 20.09 -21.17
CA LYS A 143 -2.20 21.12 -20.14
C LYS A 143 -1.10 20.76 -19.17
N SER A 144 -0.45 21.77 -18.59
CA SER A 144 0.46 21.53 -17.46
C SER A 144 -0.29 21.08 -16.22
N VAL A 145 0.34 20.22 -15.43
CA VAL A 145 -0.12 19.83 -14.10
C VAL A 145 1.00 20.00 -13.09
N SER A 146 0.62 20.13 -11.85
CA SER A 146 1.56 20.09 -10.72
C SER A 146 1.00 19.26 -9.59
N ALA A 147 1.83 18.99 -8.60
CA ALA A 147 1.44 18.35 -7.36
C ALA A 147 1.90 19.16 -6.15
N CYS A 148 1.17 19.00 -5.06
CA CYS A 148 1.57 19.44 -3.74
C CYS A 148 1.18 18.41 -2.70
N ARG A 149 1.86 18.44 -1.55
CA ARG A 149 1.50 17.69 -0.36
C ARG A 149 1.07 18.62 0.74
N ILE A 150 0.06 18.23 1.51
CA ILE A 150 -0.45 18.99 2.64
C ILE A 150 -0.36 18.14 3.90
N ALA A 151 0.29 18.69 4.91
CA ALA A 151 0.31 18.20 6.28
C ALA A 151 -0.64 19.00 7.17
N ARG A 152 -1.01 18.45 8.35
CA ARG A 152 -1.74 19.14 9.41
C ARG A 152 -1.02 18.95 10.74
N ILE A 153 -0.44 20.03 11.26
CA ILE A 153 0.29 20.05 12.53
C ILE A 153 -0.33 21.16 13.41
N ASP A 154 -0.63 20.84 14.65
CA ASP A 154 -1.25 21.79 15.60
C ASP A 154 -2.51 22.49 15.05
N ASN A 155 -3.32 21.75 14.28
CA ASN A 155 -4.51 22.21 13.56
C ASN A 155 -4.28 23.17 12.39
N GLU A 156 -3.02 23.46 12.02
CA GLU A 156 -2.67 24.28 10.88
C GLU A 156 -2.28 23.42 9.67
N PHE A 157 -2.66 23.85 8.46
CA PHE A 157 -2.28 23.21 7.21
C PHE A 157 -0.98 23.76 6.69
N ILE A 158 -0.05 22.87 6.35
CA ILE A 158 1.28 23.20 5.80
C ILE A 158 1.39 22.63 4.38
N ILE A 159 1.69 23.49 3.40
CA ILE A 159 1.93 23.08 2.02
C ILE A 159 3.37 22.65 1.86
N ASN A 160 3.57 21.53 1.16
CA ASN A 160 4.88 20.97 0.83
C ASN A 160 5.80 20.89 2.05
N PRO A 161 5.36 20.19 3.12
CA PRO A 161 6.19 20.00 4.31
C PRO A 161 7.43 19.20 3.95
N SER A 162 8.51 19.37 4.72
CA SER A 162 9.61 18.39 4.71
C SER A 162 9.11 17.03 5.24
N ILE A 163 9.81 15.95 4.92
CA ILE A 163 9.47 14.61 5.42
C ILE A 163 9.50 14.56 6.95
N SER A 164 10.45 15.25 7.59
CA SER A 164 10.51 15.37 9.06
C SER A 164 9.28 16.03 9.66
N LEU A 165 8.69 17.01 8.99
CA LEU A 165 7.43 17.65 9.41
C LEU A 165 6.23 16.75 9.12
N LEU A 166 6.20 16.09 7.96
CA LEU A 166 5.13 15.16 7.60
C LEU A 166 5.01 14.02 8.61
N ASN A 167 6.13 13.52 9.14
CA ASN A 167 6.15 12.48 10.17
C ASN A 167 5.54 12.91 11.52
N GLN A 168 5.38 14.22 11.76
CA GLN A 168 4.72 14.79 12.94
C GLN A 168 3.25 15.15 12.67
N SER A 169 2.81 15.00 11.43
CA SER A 169 1.48 15.40 10.97
C SER A 169 0.40 14.40 11.37
N SER A 170 -0.83 14.90 11.53
CA SER A 170 -2.05 14.08 11.61
C SER A 170 -2.66 13.78 10.23
N LEU A 171 -2.18 14.42 9.16
CA LEU A 171 -2.68 14.31 7.80
C LEU A 171 -1.53 14.17 6.81
N ASP A 172 -1.66 13.24 5.89
CA ASP A 172 -0.85 13.13 4.67
C ASP A 172 -1.82 13.20 3.47
N LEU A 173 -1.83 14.35 2.80
CA LEU A 173 -2.71 14.61 1.67
C LEU A 173 -1.88 15.00 0.44
N PHE A 174 -1.82 14.11 -0.54
CA PHE A 174 -1.26 14.38 -1.86
C PHE A 174 -2.37 14.83 -2.80
N VAL A 175 -2.15 15.94 -3.50
CA VAL A 175 -3.09 16.48 -4.50
C VAL A 175 -2.33 16.85 -5.76
N SER A 176 -2.90 16.49 -6.91
CA SER A 176 -2.41 16.95 -8.21
C SER A 176 -3.55 17.43 -9.09
N GLY A 177 -3.23 18.34 -10.00
CA GLY A 177 -4.21 18.92 -10.90
C GLY A 177 -3.63 19.97 -11.84
N THR A 178 -4.52 20.50 -12.65
CA THR A 178 -4.25 21.65 -13.52
C THR A 178 -4.47 22.96 -12.75
N LYS A 179 -4.29 24.10 -13.40
CA LYS A 179 -4.64 25.41 -12.81
C LYS A 179 -6.13 25.61 -12.51
N GLU A 180 -7.01 24.75 -13.06
CA GLU A 180 -8.46 24.93 -13.01
C GLU A 180 -9.16 23.84 -12.17
N SER A 181 -8.57 22.66 -12.02
CA SER A 181 -9.26 21.48 -11.51
C SER A 181 -8.30 20.45 -10.88
N LEU A 182 -8.83 19.58 -10.04
CA LEU A 182 -8.10 18.49 -9.40
C LEU A 182 -8.22 17.20 -10.21
N ASN A 183 -7.09 16.50 -10.41
CA ASN A 183 -7.02 15.28 -11.20
C ASN A 183 -6.86 14.03 -10.35
N MET A 184 -6.04 14.11 -9.31
CA MET A 184 -5.73 12.98 -8.43
C MET A 184 -5.63 13.46 -7.00
N ILE A 185 -6.20 12.70 -6.07
CA ILE A 185 -6.13 12.93 -4.63
C ILE A 185 -5.80 11.60 -3.96
N GLU A 186 -4.81 11.60 -3.10
CA GLU A 186 -4.56 10.51 -2.14
C GLU A 186 -4.41 11.09 -0.74
N MET A 187 -5.17 10.56 0.21
CA MET A 187 -5.15 11.01 1.60
C MET A 187 -5.08 9.82 2.53
N ARG A 188 -4.35 10.00 3.62
CA ARG A 188 -4.44 9.16 4.82
C ARG A 188 -4.31 10.00 6.08
N SER A 189 -4.99 9.57 7.13
CA SER A 189 -4.71 10.06 8.47
C SER A 189 -3.41 9.45 9.01
N LEU A 190 -2.71 10.18 9.86
CA LEU A 190 -1.44 9.79 10.47
C LEU A 190 -1.50 9.89 11.99
N GLY A 191 -0.50 9.32 12.67
CA GLY A 191 -0.32 9.43 14.12
C GLY A 191 -0.74 8.20 14.91
N GLN A 192 -0.76 8.35 16.24
CA GLN A 192 -1.03 7.27 17.19
C GLN A 192 -2.50 7.12 17.55
N GLN A 193 -3.35 8.03 17.09
CA GLN A 193 -4.79 8.04 17.32
C GLN A 193 -5.53 7.99 15.98
N LEU A 194 -6.82 7.69 16.03
CA LEU A 194 -7.69 7.79 14.87
C LEU A 194 -7.93 9.28 14.54
N ASN A 195 -7.05 9.83 13.71
CA ASN A 195 -7.11 11.24 13.30
C ASN A 195 -8.00 11.38 12.05
N ALA A 196 -9.29 11.08 12.20
CA ALA A 196 -10.26 11.27 11.13
C ALA A 196 -10.43 12.77 10.84
N LEU A 197 -10.46 13.15 9.57
CA LEU A 197 -10.62 14.54 9.15
C LEU A 197 -12.06 14.81 8.71
N GLU A 198 -12.72 15.76 9.34
CA GLU A 198 -14.08 16.17 8.97
C GLU A 198 -14.14 16.75 7.55
N GLU A 199 -15.26 16.55 6.84
CA GLU A 199 -15.45 16.99 5.46
C GLU A 199 -15.24 18.50 5.25
N PRO A 200 -15.65 19.41 6.13
CA PRO A 200 -15.37 20.84 5.98
C PRO A 200 -13.87 21.18 6.09
N LEU A 201 -13.13 20.44 6.93
CA LEU A 201 -11.67 20.62 7.05
C LEU A 201 -10.95 20.05 5.83
N MET A 202 -11.47 18.94 5.27
CA MET A 202 -10.97 18.39 4.02
C MET A 202 -11.14 19.40 2.87
N LEU A 203 -12.29 20.05 2.77
CA LEU A 203 -12.51 21.10 1.76
C LEU A 203 -11.47 22.21 1.88
N LYS A 204 -11.19 22.72 3.07
CA LYS A 204 -10.17 23.76 3.30
C LYS A 204 -8.77 23.29 2.86
N ALA A 205 -8.41 22.03 3.12
CA ALA A 205 -7.14 21.47 2.67
C ALA A 205 -7.07 21.40 1.13
N LEU A 206 -8.17 21.01 0.46
CA LEU A 206 -8.26 20.95 -0.99
C LEU A 206 -8.26 22.34 -1.64
N GLU A 207 -8.90 23.36 -1.04
CA GLU A 207 -8.82 24.76 -1.48
C GLU A 207 -7.37 25.28 -1.44
N LEU A 208 -6.66 24.98 -0.37
CA LEU A 208 -5.26 25.34 -0.22
C LEU A 208 -4.38 24.65 -1.28
N ALA A 209 -4.65 23.36 -1.55
CA ALA A 209 -3.97 22.62 -2.61
C ALA A 209 -4.24 23.24 -3.98
N GLN A 210 -5.51 23.50 -4.33
CA GLN A 210 -5.87 24.08 -5.62
C GLN A 210 -5.20 25.44 -5.87
N LYS A 211 -5.11 26.27 -4.83
CA LYS A 211 -4.38 27.55 -4.91
C LYS A 211 -2.91 27.34 -5.26
N SER A 212 -2.25 26.39 -4.59
CA SER A 212 -0.85 26.04 -4.85
C SER A 212 -0.65 25.51 -6.27
N LEU A 213 -1.52 24.59 -6.71
CA LEU A 213 -1.47 24.00 -8.07
C LEU A 213 -1.65 25.07 -9.14
N LYS A 214 -2.62 25.98 -8.95
CA LYS A 214 -2.87 27.10 -9.88
C LYS A 214 -1.64 27.99 -10.06
N GLU A 215 -1.00 28.37 -8.97
CA GLU A 215 0.23 29.16 -8.96
C GLU A 215 1.34 28.45 -9.75
N THR A 216 1.63 27.19 -9.41
CA THR A 216 2.72 26.42 -10.01
C THR A 216 2.46 26.13 -11.51
N CYS A 217 1.26 25.71 -11.87
CA CYS A 217 0.90 25.43 -13.28
C CYS A 217 0.98 26.71 -14.14
N THR A 218 0.58 27.86 -13.60
CA THR A 218 0.67 29.13 -14.33
C THR A 218 2.12 29.44 -14.67
N LEU A 219 3.02 29.34 -13.68
CA LEU A 219 4.46 29.55 -13.89
C LEU A 219 5.06 28.52 -14.86
N TYR A 220 4.64 27.25 -14.79
CA TYR A 220 5.11 26.23 -15.74
C TYR A 220 4.69 26.56 -17.17
N GLU A 221 3.43 26.96 -17.39
CA GLU A 221 2.95 27.37 -18.72
C GLU A 221 3.71 28.60 -19.25
N GLU A 222 3.87 29.65 -18.44
CA GLU A 222 4.58 30.86 -18.82
C GLU A 222 6.05 30.60 -19.18
N ILE A 223 6.75 29.82 -18.37
CA ILE A 223 8.18 29.60 -18.52
C ILE A 223 8.49 28.53 -19.57
N PHE A 224 7.72 27.45 -19.64
CA PHE A 224 8.05 26.32 -20.53
C PHE A 224 7.49 26.45 -21.95
N THR A 225 6.41 27.23 -22.18
CA THR A 225 5.84 27.39 -23.53
C THR A 225 6.87 27.80 -24.59
N PRO A 226 7.80 28.75 -24.33
CA PRO A 226 8.84 29.12 -25.31
C PRO A 226 9.84 27.98 -25.61
N HIS A 227 9.89 26.96 -24.79
CA HIS A 227 10.84 25.83 -24.88
C HIS A 227 10.19 24.54 -25.39
N GLN A 228 8.88 24.55 -25.67
CA GLN A 228 8.17 23.38 -26.21
C GLN A 228 8.76 22.95 -27.57
N ASN A 229 8.64 21.68 -27.87
CA ASN A 229 8.88 21.15 -29.22
C ASN A 229 7.76 21.64 -30.19
N GLU A 230 7.94 21.42 -31.48
CA GLU A 230 6.83 21.54 -32.40
C GLU A 230 5.76 20.48 -32.07
N LEU A 231 4.49 20.83 -32.24
CA LEU A 231 3.38 19.91 -32.01
C LEU A 231 3.46 18.71 -32.95
N LEU A 232 3.65 17.53 -32.38
CA LEU A 232 3.86 16.30 -33.16
C LEU A 232 2.55 15.78 -33.78
N PHE A 233 1.50 15.69 -32.96
CA PHE A 233 0.21 15.13 -33.40
C PHE A 233 -0.88 16.19 -33.27
N LYS A 234 -1.24 16.80 -34.37
CA LYS A 234 -2.19 17.93 -34.43
C LYS A 234 -3.63 17.49 -34.32
N GLU A 235 -3.95 16.34 -34.87
CA GLU A 235 -5.28 15.75 -34.87
C GLU A 235 -5.13 14.22 -34.82
N SER A 236 -5.97 13.57 -34.07
CA SER A 236 -6.23 12.14 -34.19
C SER A 236 -7.61 11.99 -34.85
N GLN A 237 -7.72 11.06 -35.79
CA GLN A 237 -9.03 10.72 -36.33
C GLN A 237 -9.74 9.84 -35.33
N GLY A 238 -10.67 10.43 -34.59
CA GLY A 238 -11.55 9.65 -33.70
C GLY A 238 -12.31 8.57 -34.48
N ILE A 239 -12.89 7.62 -33.74
CA ILE A 239 -13.74 6.61 -34.36
C ILE A 239 -14.89 7.30 -35.09
N ILE A 240 -14.94 7.16 -36.41
CA ILE A 240 -16.07 7.63 -37.23
C ILE A 240 -17.16 6.57 -37.08
N PHE A 241 -18.22 6.93 -36.40
CA PHE A 241 -19.37 6.04 -36.24
C PHE A 241 -20.28 6.10 -37.48
N ASN A 242 -20.77 4.96 -37.91
CA ASN A 242 -21.75 4.87 -38.99
C ASN A 242 -23.14 5.28 -38.47
N GLU A 243 -23.65 6.42 -38.91
CA GLU A 243 -24.93 6.94 -38.45
C GLU A 243 -26.10 5.98 -38.71
N ARG A 244 -26.11 5.28 -39.88
CA ARG A 244 -27.11 4.28 -40.20
C ARG A 244 -27.11 3.13 -39.19
N LEU A 245 -25.94 2.68 -38.70
CA LEU A 245 -25.83 1.66 -37.68
C LEU A 245 -26.31 2.18 -36.33
N LEU A 246 -25.96 3.42 -35.96
CA LEU A 246 -26.48 4.04 -34.75
C LEU A 246 -28.01 4.17 -34.75
N ASP A 247 -28.60 4.54 -35.88
CA ASP A 247 -30.07 4.64 -36.05
C ASP A 247 -30.71 3.24 -35.97
N LEU A 248 -30.08 2.22 -36.57
CA LEU A 248 -30.54 0.84 -36.49
C LEU A 248 -30.60 0.38 -35.03
N LEU A 249 -29.54 0.59 -34.27
CA LEU A 249 -29.46 0.25 -32.85
C LEU A 249 -30.54 0.94 -32.02
N LYS A 250 -30.73 2.24 -32.23
CA LYS A 250 -31.74 3.03 -31.51
C LYS A 250 -33.18 2.70 -31.85
N ASN A 251 -33.47 2.30 -33.10
CA ASN A 251 -34.83 2.09 -33.55
C ASN A 251 -35.28 0.63 -33.47
N GLN A 252 -34.38 -0.34 -33.60
CA GLN A 252 -34.76 -1.77 -33.68
C GLN A 252 -34.28 -2.60 -32.48
N TYR A 253 -33.18 -2.23 -31.82
CA TYR A 253 -32.56 -3.00 -30.74
C TYR A 253 -32.59 -2.28 -29.39
N PHE A 254 -33.25 -1.14 -29.30
CA PHE A 254 -33.24 -0.28 -28.12
C PHE A 254 -33.73 -1.00 -26.86
N ASP A 255 -34.86 -1.72 -26.94
CA ASP A 255 -35.42 -2.44 -25.80
C ASP A 255 -34.48 -3.57 -25.32
N GLU A 256 -33.80 -4.24 -26.24
CA GLU A 256 -32.81 -5.28 -25.89
C GLU A 256 -31.58 -4.65 -25.25
N ILE A 257 -31.13 -3.49 -25.72
CA ILE A 257 -30.02 -2.70 -25.14
C ILE A 257 -30.38 -2.28 -23.71
N ILE A 258 -31.59 -1.75 -23.48
CA ILE A 258 -32.05 -1.39 -22.13
C ILE A 258 -32.06 -2.63 -21.21
N LYS A 259 -32.59 -3.75 -21.69
CA LYS A 259 -32.56 -5.00 -20.93
C LYS A 259 -31.14 -5.45 -20.57
N GLY A 260 -30.19 -5.30 -21.48
CA GLY A 260 -28.77 -5.56 -21.22
C GLY A 260 -28.17 -4.61 -20.19
N ILE A 261 -28.48 -3.31 -20.25
CA ILE A 261 -28.06 -2.30 -19.28
C ILE A 261 -28.60 -2.61 -17.87
N GLU A 262 -29.88 -3.00 -17.77
CA GLU A 262 -30.55 -3.31 -16.50
C GLU A 262 -30.14 -4.68 -15.92
N SER A 263 -29.47 -5.56 -16.69
CA SER A 263 -29.00 -6.86 -16.20
C SER A 263 -27.96 -6.66 -15.10
N SER A 264 -28.22 -7.26 -13.95
CA SER A 264 -27.35 -7.11 -12.78
C SER A 264 -26.08 -7.97 -12.90
N ALA A 265 -26.17 -9.19 -13.47
CA ALA A 265 -25.03 -10.08 -13.66
C ALA A 265 -24.21 -9.69 -14.90
N LEU A 266 -22.88 -9.65 -14.74
CA LEU A 266 -21.96 -9.30 -15.84
C LEU A 266 -22.12 -10.26 -17.03
N SER A 267 -22.16 -11.57 -16.77
CA SER A 267 -22.34 -12.61 -17.80
C SER A 267 -23.65 -12.51 -18.57
N GLU A 268 -24.75 -12.18 -17.89
CA GLU A 268 -26.05 -11.97 -18.56
C GLU A 268 -26.01 -10.74 -19.47
N ARG A 269 -25.39 -9.67 -19.00
CA ARG A 269 -25.19 -8.42 -19.76
C ARG A 269 -24.37 -8.67 -21.02
N GLU A 270 -23.21 -9.33 -20.88
CA GLU A 270 -22.36 -9.67 -22.02
C GLU A 270 -23.08 -10.55 -23.04
N ASN A 271 -23.85 -11.54 -22.58
CA ASN A 271 -24.63 -12.43 -23.45
C ASN A 271 -25.66 -11.64 -24.27
N VAL A 272 -26.37 -10.67 -23.66
CA VAL A 272 -27.33 -9.81 -24.37
C VAL A 272 -26.63 -8.99 -25.46
N PHE A 273 -25.54 -8.32 -25.14
CA PHE A 273 -24.81 -7.50 -26.12
C PHE A 273 -24.16 -8.34 -27.23
N ASN A 274 -23.60 -9.48 -26.92
CA ASN A 274 -23.06 -10.43 -27.89
C ASN A 274 -24.15 -10.97 -28.82
N GLU A 275 -25.35 -11.25 -28.30
CA GLU A 275 -26.48 -11.69 -29.11
C GLU A 275 -26.97 -10.59 -30.06
N ILE A 276 -27.05 -9.33 -29.61
CA ILE A 276 -27.38 -8.18 -30.45
C ILE A 276 -26.34 -8.06 -31.56
N ALA A 277 -25.05 -8.08 -31.22
CA ALA A 277 -23.97 -8.00 -32.20
C ALA A 277 -24.03 -9.10 -33.25
N ARG A 278 -24.31 -10.35 -32.83
CA ARG A 278 -24.49 -11.48 -33.73
C ARG A 278 -25.68 -11.29 -34.67
N LYS A 279 -26.87 -10.93 -34.16
CA LYS A 279 -28.06 -10.65 -34.96
C LYS A 279 -27.82 -9.61 -36.05
N ILE A 280 -27.14 -8.52 -35.69
CA ILE A 280 -26.82 -7.45 -36.63
C ILE A 280 -25.80 -7.94 -37.68
N SER A 281 -24.76 -8.64 -37.28
CA SER A 281 -23.76 -9.18 -38.21
C SER A 281 -24.34 -10.17 -39.21
N GLU A 282 -25.34 -10.98 -38.80
CA GLU A 282 -26.01 -11.94 -39.67
C GLU A 282 -27.02 -11.24 -40.63
N ALA A 283 -27.68 -10.17 -40.18
CA ALA A 283 -28.68 -9.44 -40.99
C ALA A 283 -28.09 -8.34 -41.89
N HIS A 284 -26.92 -7.79 -41.51
CA HIS A 284 -26.31 -6.62 -42.11
C HIS A 284 -24.81 -6.84 -42.35
N SER A 285 -24.49 -7.63 -43.41
CA SER A 285 -23.10 -7.99 -43.76
C SER A 285 -22.23 -6.80 -44.22
N GLU A 286 -22.83 -5.64 -44.41
CA GLU A 286 -22.11 -4.39 -44.72
C GLU A 286 -21.36 -3.80 -43.54
N PHE A 287 -21.71 -4.17 -42.29
CA PHE A 287 -21.03 -3.70 -41.09
C PHE A 287 -20.03 -4.74 -40.58
N SER A 288 -18.84 -4.32 -40.26
CA SER A 288 -17.86 -5.18 -39.56
C SER A 288 -18.27 -5.40 -38.11
N LEU A 289 -17.89 -6.56 -37.52
CA LEU A 289 -18.18 -6.87 -36.12
C LEU A 289 -17.65 -5.75 -35.19
N LYS A 290 -16.46 -5.24 -35.48
CA LYS A 290 -15.81 -4.16 -34.72
C LYS A 290 -16.62 -2.84 -34.77
N GLU A 291 -17.20 -2.47 -35.93
CA GLU A 291 -18.07 -1.30 -36.01
C GLU A 291 -19.37 -1.48 -35.22
N ILE A 292 -19.92 -2.70 -35.22
CA ILE A 292 -21.12 -3.06 -34.44
C ILE A 292 -20.82 -2.92 -32.95
N GLU A 293 -19.74 -3.54 -32.47
CA GLU A 293 -19.33 -3.48 -31.05
C GLU A 293 -19.10 -2.05 -30.57
N TRP A 294 -18.37 -1.25 -31.34
CA TRP A 294 -18.12 0.16 -31.01
C TRP A 294 -19.40 1.00 -30.99
N SER A 295 -20.31 0.75 -31.92
CA SER A 295 -21.57 1.47 -31.98
C SER A 295 -22.50 1.09 -30.85
N LEU A 296 -22.53 -0.21 -30.47
CA LEU A 296 -23.25 -0.70 -29.30
C LEU A 296 -22.73 -0.06 -28.03
N GLU A 297 -21.41 -0.03 -27.85
CA GLU A 297 -20.77 0.57 -26.69
C GLU A 297 -21.11 2.07 -26.58
N LYS A 298 -21.10 2.79 -27.71
CA LYS A 298 -21.50 4.20 -27.75
C LYS A 298 -22.96 4.41 -27.36
N VAL A 299 -23.88 3.60 -27.88
CA VAL A 299 -25.31 3.71 -27.57
C VAL A 299 -25.56 3.37 -26.11
N LYS A 300 -24.97 2.26 -25.61
CA LYS A 300 -25.01 1.85 -24.20
C LYS A 300 -24.55 2.98 -23.28
N LYS A 301 -23.37 3.52 -23.52
CA LYS A 301 -22.81 4.64 -22.73
C LYS A 301 -23.72 5.86 -22.73
N THR A 302 -24.22 6.25 -23.91
CA THR A 302 -25.10 7.42 -24.04
C THR A 302 -26.37 7.22 -23.23
N GLU A 303 -26.94 6.01 -23.26
CA GLU A 303 -28.19 5.72 -22.58
C GLU A 303 -28.03 5.64 -21.07
N ILE A 304 -26.98 4.99 -20.57
CA ILE A 304 -26.66 4.96 -19.13
C ILE A 304 -26.52 6.37 -18.58
N ARG A 305 -25.78 7.24 -19.27
CA ARG A 305 -25.59 8.64 -18.88
C ARG A 305 -26.90 9.41 -18.88
N ARG A 306 -27.76 9.19 -19.89
CA ARG A 306 -29.09 9.79 -19.99
C ARG A 306 -29.98 9.38 -18.80
N MET A 307 -30.04 8.07 -18.48
CA MET A 307 -30.80 7.53 -17.34
C MET A 307 -30.36 8.21 -16.03
N ILE A 308 -29.06 8.30 -15.78
CA ILE A 308 -28.52 8.84 -14.55
C ILE A 308 -28.74 10.36 -14.46
N ILE A 309 -28.48 11.11 -15.53
CA ILE A 309 -28.53 12.60 -15.50
C ILE A 309 -29.97 13.10 -15.60
N LYS A 310 -30.77 12.56 -16.54
CA LYS A 310 -32.12 13.07 -16.82
C LYS A 310 -33.17 12.39 -15.97
N ASP A 311 -33.17 11.05 -15.96
CA ASP A 311 -34.24 10.29 -15.30
C ASP A 311 -33.94 10.12 -13.78
N LYS A 312 -32.69 10.38 -13.35
CA LYS A 312 -32.22 10.15 -11.97
C LYS A 312 -32.37 8.69 -11.50
N ILE A 313 -32.28 7.76 -12.46
CA ILE A 313 -32.41 6.31 -12.26
C ILE A 313 -31.07 5.66 -12.63
N ARG A 314 -30.59 4.76 -11.79
CA ARG A 314 -29.37 3.98 -12.05
C ARG A 314 -29.69 2.72 -12.86
N PRO A 315 -28.71 2.12 -13.57
CA PRO A 315 -28.92 0.86 -14.32
C PRO A 315 -29.54 -0.26 -13.50
N ASP A 316 -29.21 -0.38 -12.24
CA ASP A 316 -29.74 -1.38 -11.30
C ASP A 316 -31.00 -0.89 -10.52
N LYS A 317 -31.61 0.21 -10.97
CA LYS A 317 -32.84 0.82 -10.44
C LYS A 317 -32.74 1.43 -9.05
N ARG A 318 -31.53 1.49 -8.45
CA ARG A 318 -31.32 2.21 -7.19
C ARG A 318 -31.47 3.73 -7.38
N ALA A 319 -31.78 4.43 -6.29
CA ALA A 319 -31.65 5.87 -6.19
C ALA A 319 -30.15 6.27 -6.22
N LEU A 320 -29.84 7.54 -6.56
CA LEU A 320 -28.46 8.02 -6.70
C LEU A 320 -27.62 7.87 -5.42
N GLU A 321 -28.25 8.08 -4.25
CA GLU A 321 -27.60 8.01 -2.93
C GLU A 321 -27.66 6.59 -2.29
N GLU A 322 -28.34 5.65 -2.91
CA GLU A 322 -28.60 4.33 -2.34
C GLU A 322 -27.38 3.41 -2.36
N VAL A 323 -27.10 2.78 -1.24
CA VAL A 323 -26.06 1.75 -1.07
C VAL A 323 -26.67 0.37 -1.30
N ARG A 324 -25.97 -0.54 -1.97
CA ARG A 324 -26.39 -1.92 -2.16
C ARG A 324 -26.59 -2.64 -0.82
N SER A 325 -27.44 -3.66 -0.81
CA SER A 325 -27.64 -4.51 0.38
C SER A 325 -26.32 -5.08 0.89
N ILE A 326 -26.16 -5.14 2.22
CA ILE A 326 -24.96 -5.63 2.88
C ILE A 326 -25.29 -6.86 3.71
N LEU A 327 -24.52 -7.94 3.54
CA LEU A 327 -24.51 -9.12 4.38
C LEU A 327 -23.11 -9.34 4.94
N ILE A 328 -23.03 -9.71 6.24
CA ILE A 328 -21.76 -9.92 6.94
C ILE A 328 -21.81 -11.26 7.64
N GLU A 329 -20.83 -12.12 7.37
CA GLU A 329 -20.65 -13.43 7.98
C GLU A 329 -19.25 -13.51 8.62
N SER A 330 -19.15 -14.16 9.75
CA SER A 330 -17.88 -14.27 10.50
C SER A 330 -17.57 -15.72 10.86
N ASP A 331 -16.29 -15.98 11.21
CA ASP A 331 -15.81 -17.29 11.69
C ASP A 331 -15.98 -18.43 10.69
N LEU A 332 -15.70 -18.15 9.41
CA LEU A 332 -15.83 -19.11 8.32
C LEU A 332 -14.63 -20.07 8.20
N LEU A 333 -13.45 -19.65 8.66
CA LEU A 333 -12.19 -20.38 8.48
C LEU A 333 -11.61 -20.80 9.83
N PRO A 334 -11.73 -22.08 10.22
CA PRO A 334 -11.41 -22.54 11.57
C PRO A 334 -9.92 -22.50 11.95
N MET A 335 -9.02 -22.37 10.97
CA MET A 335 -7.57 -22.30 11.23
C MET A 335 -7.01 -20.87 11.23
N ALA A 336 -7.80 -19.90 10.82
CA ALA A 336 -7.42 -18.49 10.84
C ALA A 336 -7.73 -17.84 12.20
N HIS A 337 -7.04 -16.73 12.51
CA HIS A 337 -7.33 -16.00 13.74
C HIS A 337 -8.64 -15.20 13.65
N SER A 338 -9.02 -14.77 12.44
CA SER A 338 -10.34 -14.26 12.12
C SER A 338 -10.65 -14.44 10.64
N SER A 339 -11.93 -14.50 10.29
CA SER A 339 -12.41 -14.46 8.91
C SER A 339 -13.75 -13.74 8.85
N ILE A 340 -13.85 -12.78 7.93
CA ILE A 340 -15.08 -12.01 7.66
C ILE A 340 -15.36 -12.07 6.17
N LEU A 341 -16.55 -12.53 5.82
CA LEU A 341 -17.11 -12.41 4.48
C LEU A 341 -18.07 -11.22 4.46
N PHE A 342 -17.70 -10.20 3.72
CA PHE A 342 -18.49 -9.01 3.50
C PHE A 342 -19.05 -9.01 2.09
N THR A 343 -20.36 -9.13 1.97
CA THR A 343 -21.08 -9.11 0.69
C THR A 343 -21.83 -7.79 0.55
N ARG A 344 -21.61 -7.05 -0.53
CA ARG A 344 -22.33 -5.83 -0.87
C ARG A 344 -22.87 -5.92 -2.29
N GLY A 345 -24.17 -6.24 -2.43
CA GLY A 345 -24.76 -6.64 -3.71
C GLY A 345 -23.98 -7.81 -4.31
N GLN A 346 -23.41 -7.63 -5.49
CA GLN A 346 -22.59 -8.61 -6.22
C GLN A 346 -21.09 -8.33 -6.06
N THR A 347 -20.67 -7.93 -4.87
CA THR A 347 -19.25 -7.77 -4.54
C THR A 347 -19.00 -8.46 -3.20
N GLN A 348 -18.12 -9.47 -3.20
CA GLN A 348 -17.75 -10.24 -2.03
C GLN A 348 -16.27 -10.11 -1.73
N SER A 349 -15.95 -9.80 -0.48
CA SER A 349 -14.59 -9.75 0.05
C SER A 349 -14.48 -10.64 1.28
N LEU A 350 -13.70 -11.71 1.18
CA LEU A 350 -13.33 -12.56 2.32
C LEU A 350 -12.01 -12.01 2.90
N VAL A 351 -12.08 -11.39 4.08
CA VAL A 351 -10.87 -10.92 4.76
C VAL A 351 -10.50 -11.87 5.88
N VAL A 352 -9.26 -12.32 5.82
CA VAL A 352 -8.66 -13.26 6.78
C VAL A 352 -7.59 -12.54 7.59
N GLY A 353 -7.68 -12.62 8.93
CA GLY A 353 -6.72 -12.02 9.85
C GLY A 353 -5.80 -13.06 10.46
N VAL A 354 -4.50 -12.72 10.52
CA VAL A 354 -3.46 -13.51 11.20
C VAL A 354 -2.58 -12.57 12.00
N LEU A 355 -2.34 -12.91 13.27
CA LEU A 355 -1.46 -12.21 14.19
C LEU A 355 -0.09 -12.88 14.24
N GLY A 356 0.97 -12.08 14.27
CA GLY A 356 2.35 -12.56 14.24
C GLY A 356 3.23 -11.92 15.29
N THR A 357 4.53 -12.27 15.26
CA THR A 357 5.62 -11.73 16.09
C THR A 357 6.47 -10.77 15.26
N ASP A 358 7.42 -10.08 15.90
CA ASP A 358 8.33 -9.13 15.22
C ASP A 358 9.18 -9.78 14.10
N ASN A 359 9.39 -11.10 14.15
CA ASN A 359 10.07 -11.85 13.09
C ASN A 359 9.20 -12.05 11.85
N ASP A 360 7.87 -11.93 11.99
CA ASP A 360 6.92 -12.02 10.88
C ASP A 360 6.67 -10.64 10.21
N ALA A 361 7.23 -9.56 10.74
CA ALA A 361 7.09 -8.22 10.17
C ALA A 361 7.75 -8.14 8.80
N GLN A 362 7.08 -7.48 7.85
CA GLN A 362 7.63 -7.27 6.52
C GLN A 362 8.78 -6.25 6.59
N THR A 363 9.86 -6.50 5.88
CA THR A 363 11.02 -5.61 5.86
C THR A 363 11.17 -4.99 4.48
N HIS A 364 11.25 -3.66 4.43
CA HIS A 364 11.46 -2.90 3.20
C HIS A 364 12.77 -2.11 3.26
N GLU A 365 13.45 -2.05 2.12
CA GLU A 365 14.50 -1.06 1.88
C GLU A 365 13.87 0.15 1.16
N SER A 366 14.16 1.36 1.59
CA SER A 366 13.69 2.61 0.98
C SER A 366 14.84 3.60 0.86
N LEU A 367 14.76 4.52 -0.10
CA LEU A 367 15.69 5.64 -0.16
C LEU A 367 15.52 6.61 1.01
N GLU A 368 14.30 6.76 1.50
CA GLU A 368 13.94 7.68 2.59
C GLU A 368 14.51 7.30 3.95
N HIS A 369 14.90 6.02 4.16
CA HIS A 369 15.38 5.54 5.45
C HIS A 369 16.77 4.94 5.35
N LYS A 370 17.65 5.26 6.33
CA LYS A 370 19.01 4.71 6.38
C LYS A 370 19.06 3.20 6.66
N ALA A 371 18.12 2.70 7.44
CA ALA A 371 17.98 1.29 7.79
C ALA A 371 16.69 0.71 7.19
N PRO A 372 16.61 -0.61 6.97
CA PRO A 372 15.36 -1.26 6.58
C PRO A 372 14.24 -0.99 7.58
N ILE A 373 13.04 -0.73 7.05
CA ILE A 373 11.84 -0.48 7.86
C ILE A 373 11.13 -1.80 8.11
N LYS A 374 10.71 -2.03 9.35
CA LYS A 374 9.81 -3.13 9.71
C LYS A 374 8.36 -2.65 9.67
N GLU A 375 7.59 -3.26 8.81
CA GLU A 375 6.16 -3.02 8.70
C GLU A 375 5.39 -4.09 9.45
N ARG A 376 4.65 -3.69 10.51
CA ARG A 376 3.89 -4.60 11.37
C ARG A 376 2.44 -4.78 10.95
N PHE A 377 1.84 -3.80 10.29
CA PHE A 377 0.50 -3.92 9.73
C PHE A 377 0.55 -4.10 8.23
N MET A 378 0.19 -5.29 7.77
CA MET A 378 0.16 -5.69 6.36
C MET A 378 -1.29 -5.89 5.91
N PHE A 379 -1.65 -5.32 4.78
CA PHE A 379 -2.94 -5.56 4.13
C PHE A 379 -2.70 -6.00 2.69
N HIS A 380 -2.91 -7.27 2.40
CA HIS A 380 -2.80 -7.84 1.08
C HIS A 380 -4.19 -7.98 0.43
N TYR A 381 -4.27 -7.63 -0.84
CA TYR A 381 -5.51 -7.67 -1.61
C TYR A 381 -5.26 -8.51 -2.86
N ASN A 382 -6.09 -9.53 -3.06
CA ASN A 382 -6.02 -10.45 -4.18
C ASN A 382 -7.31 -10.36 -5.01
N PHE A 383 -7.14 -10.24 -6.32
CA PHE A 383 -8.23 -10.13 -7.28
C PHE A 383 -8.10 -11.22 -8.35
N PRO A 384 -8.46 -12.46 -8.02
CA PRO A 384 -8.33 -13.59 -8.95
C PRO A 384 -9.33 -13.46 -10.10
N PRO A 385 -9.00 -13.97 -11.31
CA PRO A 385 -9.83 -13.81 -12.50
C PRO A 385 -11.27 -14.33 -12.35
N PHE A 386 -11.48 -15.39 -11.57
CA PHE A 386 -12.80 -15.95 -11.35
C PHE A 386 -13.79 -14.98 -10.68
N CYS A 387 -13.31 -13.97 -9.96
CA CYS A 387 -14.19 -13.00 -9.27
C CYS A 387 -14.98 -12.11 -10.25
N VAL A 388 -14.57 -12.07 -11.51
CA VAL A 388 -15.27 -11.43 -12.63
C VAL A 388 -15.68 -12.42 -13.71
N GLY A 389 -15.58 -13.74 -13.46
CA GLY A 389 -15.98 -14.79 -14.39
C GLY A 389 -14.96 -15.12 -15.47
N GLU A 390 -13.73 -14.62 -15.37
CA GLU A 390 -12.69 -14.87 -16.35
C GLU A 390 -11.96 -16.20 -16.13
N ALA A 391 -11.74 -16.97 -17.20
CA ALA A 391 -10.98 -18.21 -17.21
C ALA A 391 -9.51 -17.93 -17.60
N SER A 392 -8.75 -17.37 -16.67
CA SER A 392 -7.33 -17.11 -16.87
C SER A 392 -6.49 -17.55 -15.66
N SER A 393 -5.17 -17.68 -15.86
CA SER A 393 -4.25 -18.10 -14.79
C SER A 393 -4.02 -16.96 -13.78
N ILE A 394 -3.87 -17.34 -12.51
CA ILE A 394 -3.45 -16.37 -11.47
C ILE A 394 -1.97 -16.05 -11.69
N GLY A 395 -1.70 -14.78 -11.95
CA GLY A 395 -0.35 -14.25 -12.19
C GLY A 395 0.30 -13.65 -10.93
N ALA A 396 1.37 -12.87 -11.15
CA ALA A 396 1.97 -12.06 -10.10
C ALA A 396 1.03 -10.90 -9.72
N THR A 397 1.18 -10.39 -8.47
CA THR A 397 0.40 -9.25 -7.97
C THR A 397 0.45 -8.06 -8.92
N SER A 398 -0.71 -7.61 -9.36
CA SER A 398 -0.88 -6.51 -10.30
C SER A 398 -0.72 -5.14 -9.63
N ARG A 399 -0.45 -4.09 -10.44
CA ARG A 399 -0.46 -2.69 -9.95
C ARG A 399 -1.80 -2.28 -9.32
N ARG A 400 -2.91 -2.87 -9.78
CA ARG A 400 -4.25 -2.64 -9.24
C ARG A 400 -4.38 -3.24 -7.84
N GLU A 401 -3.93 -4.48 -7.66
CA GLU A 401 -3.98 -5.17 -6.36
C GLU A 401 -3.14 -4.46 -5.31
N LEU A 402 -1.92 -4.03 -5.65
CA LEU A 402 -1.06 -3.24 -4.76
C LEU A 402 -1.73 -1.92 -4.36
N GLY A 403 -2.34 -1.21 -5.32
CA GLY A 403 -3.03 0.06 -5.05
C GLY A 403 -4.24 -0.11 -4.14
N HIS A 404 -5.06 -1.15 -4.35
CA HIS A 404 -6.24 -1.42 -3.53
C HIS A 404 -5.85 -1.89 -2.11
N GLY A 405 -4.85 -2.75 -1.99
CA GLY A 405 -4.30 -3.17 -0.69
C GLY A 405 -3.74 -1.99 0.10
N ASN A 406 -2.96 -1.12 -0.55
CA ASN A 406 -2.41 0.07 0.09
C ASN A 406 -3.49 1.06 0.55
N LEU A 407 -4.56 1.26 -0.22
CA LEU A 407 -5.69 2.11 0.19
C LEU A 407 -6.39 1.53 1.41
N ALA A 408 -6.67 0.23 1.43
CA ALA A 408 -7.29 -0.44 2.57
C ALA A 408 -6.39 -0.39 3.83
N LYS A 409 -5.08 -0.62 3.66
CA LYS A 409 -4.10 -0.47 4.72
C LYS A 409 -4.13 0.94 5.33
N ARG A 410 -3.99 1.98 4.50
CA ARG A 410 -4.02 3.39 4.90
C ARG A 410 -5.31 3.76 5.64
N ALA A 411 -6.45 3.20 5.21
CA ALA A 411 -7.75 3.44 5.82
C ALA A 411 -7.85 2.90 7.26
N LEU A 412 -7.21 1.74 7.53
CA LEU A 412 -7.35 0.98 8.77
C LEU A 412 -6.21 1.21 9.77
N GLU A 413 -5.02 1.60 9.30
CA GLU A 413 -3.80 1.65 10.13
C GLU A 413 -3.95 2.53 11.37
N THR A 414 -4.63 3.67 11.26
CA THR A 414 -4.85 4.59 12.38
C THR A 414 -5.95 4.13 13.33
N SER A 415 -6.79 3.17 12.93
CA SER A 415 -7.78 2.57 13.83
C SER A 415 -7.17 1.61 14.86
N ILE A 416 -5.97 1.09 14.61
CA ILE A 416 -5.27 0.13 15.49
C ILE A 416 -4.61 0.86 16.65
N LYS A 417 -4.95 0.47 17.91
CA LYS A 417 -4.37 1.06 19.11
C LYS A 417 -2.96 0.56 19.38
N ASN A 418 -2.76 -0.76 19.37
CA ASN A 418 -1.46 -1.37 19.63
C ASN A 418 -0.70 -1.63 18.32
N LYS A 419 0.17 -0.71 17.95
CA LYS A 419 0.98 -0.77 16.73
C LYS A 419 2.24 -1.66 16.85
N GLU A 420 2.51 -2.21 18.03
CA GLU A 420 3.63 -3.13 18.26
C GLU A 420 3.28 -4.59 17.87
N GLN A 421 2.00 -4.89 17.69
CA GLN A 421 1.55 -6.19 17.23
C GLN A 421 1.68 -6.34 15.72
N VAL A 422 2.23 -7.47 15.27
CA VAL A 422 2.28 -7.79 13.85
C VAL A 422 0.93 -8.37 13.43
N ILE A 423 0.29 -7.72 12.47
CA ILE A 423 -1.04 -8.04 11.96
C ILE A 423 -0.95 -8.17 10.44
N ARG A 424 -1.40 -9.30 9.93
CA ARG A 424 -1.57 -9.51 8.49
C ARG A 424 -3.04 -9.74 8.17
N LEU A 425 -3.64 -8.84 7.39
CA LEU A 425 -4.93 -9.05 6.77
C LEU A 425 -4.74 -9.42 5.29
N VAL A 426 -5.52 -10.39 4.84
CA VAL A 426 -5.57 -10.77 3.43
C VAL A 426 -7.01 -10.71 2.96
N SER A 427 -7.27 -9.90 1.96
CA SER A 427 -8.57 -9.78 1.30
C SER A 427 -8.58 -10.58 0.01
N GLU A 428 -9.35 -11.66 -0.01
CA GLU A 428 -9.64 -12.45 -1.20
C GLU A 428 -10.96 -11.96 -1.80
N ILE A 429 -10.92 -11.44 -3.01
CA ILE A 429 -12.13 -11.01 -3.70
C ILE A 429 -12.75 -12.24 -4.38
N LEU A 430 -13.95 -12.62 -3.90
CA LEU A 430 -14.65 -13.80 -4.42
C LEU A 430 -15.61 -13.44 -5.54
N GLU A 431 -16.18 -12.23 -5.51
CA GLU A 431 -17.05 -11.69 -6.56
C GLU A 431 -16.86 -10.17 -6.65
N SER A 432 -16.89 -9.60 -7.86
CA SER A 432 -16.70 -8.16 -8.04
C SER A 432 -17.61 -7.57 -9.12
N ASN A 433 -18.51 -6.70 -8.68
CA ASN A 433 -19.26 -5.77 -9.54
C ASN A 433 -19.08 -4.33 -9.03
N GLY A 434 -17.82 -3.87 -8.98
CA GLY A 434 -17.43 -2.54 -8.53
C GLY A 434 -17.21 -2.41 -7.00
N SER A 435 -16.35 -1.49 -6.61
CA SER A 435 -16.10 -1.11 -5.21
C SER A 435 -15.53 -2.22 -4.30
N SER A 436 -14.79 -3.20 -4.85
CA SER A 436 -14.20 -4.30 -4.08
C SER A 436 -13.17 -3.83 -3.05
N SER A 437 -12.40 -2.77 -3.35
CA SER A 437 -11.46 -2.19 -2.37
C SER A 437 -12.17 -1.62 -1.14
N MET A 438 -13.34 -1.02 -1.31
CA MET A 438 -14.11 -0.47 -0.19
C MET A 438 -14.85 -1.55 0.59
N ALA A 439 -15.27 -2.64 -0.05
CA ALA A 439 -15.71 -3.84 0.64
C ALA A 439 -14.59 -4.45 1.50
N SER A 440 -13.35 -4.45 0.98
CA SER A 440 -12.15 -4.90 1.73
C SER A 440 -11.85 -4.03 2.96
N VAL A 441 -12.08 -2.71 2.89
CA VAL A 441 -11.96 -1.81 4.07
C VAL A 441 -12.97 -2.20 5.13
N CYS A 442 -14.26 -2.38 4.77
CA CYS A 442 -15.30 -2.76 5.71
C CYS A 442 -15.04 -4.12 6.35
N ALA A 443 -14.73 -5.14 5.51
CA ALA A 443 -14.39 -6.48 5.98
C ALA A 443 -13.14 -6.48 6.85
N GLY A 444 -12.09 -5.73 6.46
CA GLY A 444 -10.83 -5.60 7.19
C GLY A 444 -11.00 -4.96 8.56
N SER A 445 -11.86 -3.93 8.65
CA SER A 445 -12.20 -3.29 9.93
C SER A 445 -12.85 -4.29 10.91
N LEU A 446 -13.79 -5.09 10.43
CA LEU A 446 -14.43 -6.14 11.23
C LEU A 446 -13.47 -7.30 11.53
N ALA A 447 -12.57 -7.67 10.59
CA ALA A 447 -11.57 -8.72 10.80
C ALA A 447 -10.52 -8.32 11.87
N LEU A 448 -10.13 -7.06 11.96
CA LEU A 448 -9.31 -6.54 13.06
C LEU A 448 -10.01 -6.77 14.40
N TYR A 449 -11.27 -6.38 14.51
CA TYR A 449 -12.06 -6.59 15.72
C TYR A 449 -12.19 -8.08 16.05
N ALA A 450 -12.56 -8.92 15.08
CA ALA A 450 -12.73 -10.36 15.25
C ALA A 450 -11.42 -11.08 15.64
N SER A 451 -10.25 -10.51 15.26
CA SER A 451 -8.92 -11.00 15.69
C SER A 451 -8.56 -10.60 17.12
N GLY A 452 -9.44 -9.92 17.86
CA GLY A 452 -9.14 -9.43 19.21
C GLY A 452 -8.16 -8.24 19.24
N VAL A 453 -7.87 -7.62 18.09
CA VAL A 453 -7.06 -6.42 18.01
C VAL A 453 -7.83 -5.25 18.60
N GLU A 454 -7.21 -4.52 19.53
CA GLU A 454 -7.80 -3.30 20.05
C GLU A 454 -7.82 -2.21 18.97
N ILE A 455 -9.02 -1.76 18.60
CA ILE A 455 -9.25 -0.67 17.67
C ILE A 455 -9.92 0.51 18.35
N TYR A 456 -9.68 1.72 17.83
CA TYR A 456 -10.38 2.93 18.30
C TYR A 456 -11.86 2.89 17.88
N ASP A 457 -12.11 2.59 16.61
CA ASP A 457 -13.46 2.51 16.04
C ASP A 457 -13.47 1.68 14.76
N LEU A 458 -14.67 1.31 14.27
CA LEU A 458 -14.86 0.71 12.95
C LEU A 458 -14.66 1.77 11.86
N VAL A 459 -14.11 1.33 10.74
CA VAL A 459 -13.92 2.16 9.54
C VAL A 459 -14.71 1.53 8.39
N ALA A 460 -15.59 2.33 7.77
CA ALA A 460 -16.33 1.94 6.58
C ALA A 460 -15.76 2.59 5.33
N GLY A 461 -15.88 1.93 4.20
CA GLY A 461 -15.47 2.42 2.89
C GLY A 461 -16.63 2.47 1.89
N VAL A 462 -16.70 3.53 1.09
CA VAL A 462 -17.65 3.70 -0.01
C VAL A 462 -16.94 4.24 -1.25
N ALA A 463 -17.32 3.75 -2.44
CA ALA A 463 -16.90 4.32 -3.72
C ALA A 463 -18.02 5.19 -4.27
N MET A 464 -17.70 6.47 -4.50
CA MET A 464 -18.56 7.45 -5.13
C MET A 464 -18.22 7.55 -6.60
N GLY A 465 -19.20 7.79 -7.44
CA GLY A 465 -19.03 8.09 -8.85
C GLY A 465 -19.65 9.41 -9.22
N MET A 466 -19.32 9.85 -10.41
CA MET A 466 -19.98 11.01 -11.03
C MET A 466 -20.20 10.76 -12.51
N VAL A 467 -21.32 11.18 -13.00
CA VAL A 467 -21.63 11.31 -14.43
C VAL A 467 -21.95 12.76 -14.72
N SER A 468 -21.33 13.33 -15.76
CA SER A 468 -21.52 14.74 -16.13
C SER A 468 -21.84 14.90 -17.61
N GLU A 469 -22.72 15.83 -17.98
CA GLU A 469 -23.03 16.19 -19.35
C GLU A 469 -23.20 17.72 -19.47
N GLY A 470 -22.23 18.37 -20.10
CA GLY A 470 -22.18 19.83 -20.11
C GLY A 470 -21.96 20.39 -18.70
N GLN A 471 -22.95 21.11 -18.18
CA GLN A 471 -22.94 21.66 -16.81
C GLN A 471 -23.70 20.78 -15.82
N ASP A 472 -24.50 19.84 -16.32
CA ASP A 472 -25.27 18.94 -15.48
C ASP A 472 -24.37 17.79 -14.95
N HIS A 473 -24.55 17.42 -13.69
CA HIS A 473 -23.87 16.28 -13.09
C HIS A 473 -24.78 15.53 -12.12
N ALA A 474 -24.45 14.26 -11.89
CA ALA A 474 -25.07 13.42 -10.88
C ALA A 474 -23.99 12.66 -10.12
N ILE A 475 -24.05 12.71 -8.79
CA ILE A 475 -23.15 12.00 -7.90
C ILE A 475 -23.83 10.71 -7.45
N LEU A 476 -23.09 9.59 -7.48
CA LEU A 476 -23.58 8.26 -7.19
C LEU A 476 -22.87 7.69 -5.96
N SER A 477 -23.64 7.15 -5.02
CA SER A 477 -23.08 6.40 -3.87
C SER A 477 -22.95 4.93 -4.21
N ASP A 478 -21.88 4.29 -3.76
CA ASP A 478 -21.62 2.86 -3.93
C ASP A 478 -21.79 2.39 -5.39
N ILE A 479 -20.89 2.87 -6.24
CA ILE A 479 -20.93 2.60 -7.69
C ILE A 479 -20.72 1.11 -8.00
N SER A 480 -21.49 0.62 -8.99
CA SER A 480 -21.30 -0.66 -9.64
C SER A 480 -20.13 -0.64 -10.64
N GLY A 481 -19.71 -1.80 -11.12
CA GLY A 481 -18.68 -1.90 -12.16
C GLY A 481 -19.03 -1.19 -13.46
N LEU A 482 -20.32 -1.20 -13.84
CA LEU A 482 -20.81 -0.49 -15.03
C LEU A 482 -20.73 1.03 -14.84
N GLU A 483 -21.10 1.54 -13.68
CA GLU A 483 -21.03 2.96 -13.35
C GLU A 483 -19.59 3.45 -13.18
N ASP A 484 -18.70 2.60 -12.68
CA ASP A 484 -17.25 2.88 -12.70
C ASP A 484 -16.74 2.95 -14.14
N ALA A 485 -17.10 2.02 -15.02
CA ALA A 485 -16.64 2.00 -16.41
C ALA A 485 -17.12 3.24 -17.20
N GLU A 486 -18.40 3.62 -17.09
CA GLU A 486 -19.04 4.65 -17.89
C GLU A 486 -19.04 6.05 -17.25
N GLY A 487 -18.71 6.12 -15.95
CA GLY A 487 -18.62 7.36 -15.19
C GLY A 487 -17.35 8.17 -15.46
N ASP A 488 -17.33 9.39 -14.94
CA ASP A 488 -16.28 10.38 -15.13
C ASP A 488 -15.34 10.47 -13.91
N MET A 489 -15.75 9.96 -12.74
CA MET A 489 -15.01 9.99 -11.48
C MET A 489 -15.14 8.65 -10.75
N ASP A 490 -14.05 8.16 -10.18
CA ASP A 490 -13.99 7.10 -9.17
C ASP A 490 -13.38 7.69 -7.89
N PHE A 491 -14.22 7.87 -6.86
CA PHE A 491 -13.83 8.53 -5.64
C PHE A 491 -14.09 7.64 -4.43
N LYS A 492 -13.03 7.05 -3.89
CA LYS A 492 -13.04 6.13 -2.77
C LYS A 492 -12.78 6.87 -1.47
N ILE A 493 -13.69 6.72 -0.52
CA ILE A 493 -13.63 7.41 0.77
C ILE A 493 -13.84 6.39 1.88
N ALA A 494 -12.90 6.33 2.81
CA ALA A 494 -12.97 5.52 4.01
C ALA A 494 -12.93 6.40 5.26
N GLY A 495 -13.64 6.00 6.32
CA GLY A 495 -13.65 6.71 7.58
C GLY A 495 -14.65 6.15 8.59
N ASN A 496 -14.69 6.77 9.75
CA ASN A 496 -15.66 6.50 10.80
C ASN A 496 -16.74 7.60 10.88
N LEU A 497 -17.46 7.70 12.00
CA LEU A 497 -18.47 8.74 12.22
C LEU A 497 -17.84 10.14 12.40
N GLU A 498 -16.61 10.23 12.87
CA GLU A 498 -15.92 11.51 13.11
C GLU A 498 -15.38 12.14 11.81
N GLY A 499 -15.06 11.34 10.78
CA GLY A 499 -14.54 11.85 9.52
C GLY A 499 -13.82 10.81 8.66
N ILE A 500 -12.95 11.32 7.80
CA ILE A 500 -12.25 10.58 6.77
C ILE A 500 -10.89 10.10 7.29
N THR A 501 -10.57 8.81 7.13
CA THR A 501 -9.27 8.22 7.48
C THR A 501 -8.40 7.98 6.26
N ALA A 502 -9.01 7.68 5.10
CA ALA A 502 -8.31 7.59 3.83
C ALA A 502 -9.24 7.97 2.67
N MET A 503 -8.64 8.48 1.61
CA MET A 503 -9.34 8.92 0.42
C MET A 503 -8.46 8.73 -0.82
N GLN A 504 -9.07 8.29 -1.91
CA GLN A 504 -8.43 8.24 -3.23
C GLN A 504 -9.44 8.68 -4.29
N MET A 505 -9.06 9.66 -5.10
CA MET A 505 -9.85 10.10 -6.24
C MET A 505 -9.07 9.90 -7.55
N ASP A 506 -9.74 9.32 -8.51
CA ASP A 506 -9.30 9.22 -9.90
C ASP A 506 -10.38 9.82 -10.81
N THR A 507 -9.97 10.52 -11.84
CA THR A 507 -10.90 11.08 -12.84
C THR A 507 -10.56 10.60 -14.24
N LYS A 508 -11.59 10.46 -15.09
CA LYS A 508 -11.46 10.21 -16.53
C LYS A 508 -11.62 11.49 -17.36
N MET A 509 -11.80 12.62 -16.67
CA MET A 509 -11.86 13.97 -17.22
C MET A 509 -10.55 14.72 -16.97
N SER A 510 -10.39 15.88 -17.58
CA SER A 510 -9.26 16.78 -17.33
C SER A 510 -9.24 17.39 -15.92
N GLY A 511 -10.10 16.92 -15.00
CA GLY A 511 -10.17 17.29 -13.59
C GLY A 511 -11.59 17.65 -13.14
N ILE A 512 -11.78 17.74 -11.82
CA ILE A 512 -13.06 17.98 -11.15
C ILE A 512 -12.96 19.28 -10.32
N GLN A 513 -14.05 20.03 -10.29
CA GLN A 513 -14.14 21.28 -9.52
C GLN A 513 -14.41 20.99 -8.04
N LEU A 514 -13.94 21.88 -7.16
CA LEU A 514 -14.03 21.69 -5.70
C LEU A 514 -15.45 21.59 -5.18
N GLU A 515 -16.38 22.35 -5.77
CA GLU A 515 -17.79 22.36 -5.36
C GLU A 515 -18.42 20.97 -5.54
N VAL A 516 -18.11 20.31 -6.67
CA VAL A 516 -18.59 18.95 -6.95
C VAL A 516 -17.96 17.92 -6.03
N LEU A 517 -16.66 18.06 -5.76
CA LEU A 517 -15.95 17.20 -4.81
C LEU A 517 -16.53 17.32 -3.41
N TYR A 518 -16.87 18.53 -2.97
CA TYR A 518 -17.47 18.74 -1.66
C TYR A 518 -18.87 18.12 -1.54
N GLN A 519 -19.68 18.24 -2.58
CA GLN A 519 -20.96 17.52 -2.64
C GLN A 519 -20.77 16.00 -2.56
N ALA A 520 -19.78 15.46 -3.27
CA ALA A 520 -19.44 14.03 -3.20
C ALA A 520 -18.97 13.60 -1.80
N LEU A 521 -18.20 14.44 -1.11
CA LEU A 521 -17.78 14.19 0.27
C LEU A 521 -18.97 14.14 1.23
N LEU A 522 -19.90 15.09 1.13
CA LEU A 522 -21.10 15.12 1.97
C LEU A 522 -22.04 13.93 1.70
N GLN A 523 -22.19 13.53 0.45
CA GLN A 523 -22.97 12.35 0.09
C GLN A 523 -22.28 11.05 0.55
N ALA A 524 -20.94 10.96 0.46
CA ALA A 524 -20.15 9.86 0.97
C ALA A 524 -20.26 9.71 2.48
N LYS A 525 -20.37 10.83 3.23
CA LYS A 525 -20.60 10.81 4.68
C LYS A 525 -21.88 10.06 5.01
N LYS A 526 -23.01 10.40 4.38
CA LYS A 526 -24.30 9.71 4.58
C LYS A 526 -24.19 8.20 4.28
N ALA A 527 -23.53 7.85 3.17
CA ALA A 527 -23.33 6.46 2.79
C ALA A 527 -22.46 5.70 3.81
N ARG A 528 -21.37 6.31 4.31
CA ARG A 528 -20.53 5.72 5.36
C ARG A 528 -21.29 5.52 6.67
N GLU A 529 -22.07 6.52 7.11
CA GLU A 529 -22.90 6.43 8.31
C GLU A 529 -23.90 5.25 8.22
N HIS A 530 -24.53 5.06 7.04
CA HIS A 530 -25.40 3.92 6.80
C HIS A 530 -24.66 2.58 6.88
N ILE A 531 -23.49 2.47 6.23
CA ILE A 531 -22.66 1.25 6.25
C ILE A 531 -22.16 0.96 7.68
N LEU A 532 -21.67 1.98 8.39
CA LEU A 532 -21.20 1.84 9.77
C LEU A 532 -22.29 1.33 10.71
N LYS A 533 -23.53 1.78 10.55
CA LYS A 533 -24.67 1.27 11.34
C LYS A 533 -24.80 -0.24 11.18
N ILE A 534 -24.78 -0.75 9.94
CA ILE A 534 -24.88 -2.19 9.65
C ILE A 534 -23.67 -2.93 10.22
N MET A 535 -22.48 -2.35 10.10
CA MET A 535 -21.24 -2.95 10.63
C MET A 535 -21.26 -3.01 12.17
N HIS A 536 -21.80 -2.00 12.87
CA HIS A 536 -21.95 -2.04 14.32
C HIS A 536 -22.94 -3.11 14.77
N GLU A 537 -24.07 -3.26 14.07
CA GLU A 537 -25.03 -4.33 14.34
C GLU A 537 -24.43 -5.74 14.11
N ALA A 538 -23.55 -5.88 13.12
CA ALA A 538 -22.81 -7.12 12.88
C ALA A 538 -21.74 -7.35 13.95
N LYS A 539 -21.02 -6.32 14.38
CA LYS A 539 -19.99 -6.38 15.43
C LYS A 539 -20.53 -6.97 16.73
N GLU A 540 -21.76 -6.62 17.12
CA GLU A 540 -22.40 -7.14 18.33
C GLU A 540 -22.64 -8.67 18.28
N LYS A 541 -22.72 -9.24 17.06
CA LYS A 541 -22.92 -10.68 16.83
C LYS A 541 -21.61 -11.45 16.66
N ILE A 542 -20.49 -10.74 16.41
CA ILE A 542 -19.18 -11.38 16.25
C ILE A 542 -18.66 -11.83 17.61
N VAL A 543 -18.45 -13.13 17.74
CA VAL A 543 -17.84 -13.73 18.93
C VAL A 543 -16.32 -13.85 18.68
N ILE A 544 -15.52 -13.19 19.53
CA ILE A 544 -14.06 -13.32 19.47
C ILE A 544 -13.68 -14.68 20.05
N ASN A 545 -13.15 -15.56 19.21
CA ASN A 545 -12.73 -16.89 19.64
C ASN A 545 -11.32 -16.87 20.22
N PHE A 546 -11.19 -16.51 21.48
CA PHE A 546 -9.90 -16.42 22.18
C PHE A 546 -9.12 -17.74 22.23
N SER A 547 -9.76 -18.90 21.98
CA SER A 547 -9.06 -20.19 21.94
C SER A 547 -8.21 -20.36 20.67
N HIS A 548 -8.57 -19.69 19.59
CA HIS A 548 -7.84 -19.68 18.32
C HIS A 548 -6.81 -18.54 18.24
N LEU A 549 -6.97 -17.51 19.09
CA LEU A 549 -6.05 -16.38 19.11
C LEU A 549 -4.75 -16.75 19.83
N PRO A 550 -3.59 -16.34 19.29
CA PRO A 550 -2.34 -16.52 20.01
C PRO A 550 -2.31 -15.61 21.24
N ALA A 551 -2.03 -16.19 22.39
CA ALA A 551 -1.68 -15.44 23.60
C ALA A 551 -0.26 -14.91 23.47
N THR A 552 -0.02 -13.73 24.02
CA THR A 552 1.31 -13.14 24.10
C THR A 552 1.66 -12.89 25.57
N GLU A 553 2.82 -13.39 26.01
CA GLU A 553 3.43 -13.10 27.30
C GLU A 553 4.72 -12.32 27.10
N ILE A 554 4.86 -11.22 27.81
CA ILE A 554 6.06 -10.38 27.79
C ILE A 554 6.59 -10.31 29.22
N PHE A 555 7.87 -10.59 29.40
CA PHE A 555 8.57 -10.43 30.67
C PHE A 555 10.02 -10.04 30.44
N ASN A 556 10.66 -9.48 31.46
CA ASN A 556 12.06 -9.08 31.40
C ASN A 556 12.95 -10.01 32.20
N VAL A 557 14.09 -10.28 31.65
CA VAL A 557 15.22 -10.95 32.33
C VAL A 557 16.43 -10.01 32.28
N ALA A 558 17.47 -10.28 33.03
CA ALA A 558 18.70 -9.51 32.90
C ALA A 558 19.26 -9.64 31.47
N PRO A 559 19.75 -8.57 30.84
CA PRO A 559 20.14 -8.55 29.39
C PRO A 559 21.21 -9.60 29.03
N ASP A 560 22.07 -9.99 29.99
CA ASP A 560 23.07 -11.05 29.84
C ASP A 560 22.43 -12.46 29.82
N LYS A 561 21.29 -12.67 30.48
CA LYS A 561 20.54 -13.92 30.47
C LYS A 561 19.89 -14.25 29.12
N ILE A 562 19.69 -13.27 28.27
CA ILE A 562 19.20 -13.49 26.90
C ILE A 562 20.14 -14.43 26.12
N VAL A 563 21.44 -14.32 26.33
CA VAL A 563 22.42 -15.19 25.66
C VAL A 563 22.28 -16.64 26.10
N GLU A 564 21.89 -16.89 27.37
CA GLU A 564 21.65 -18.23 27.91
C GLU A 564 20.36 -18.84 27.30
N ILE A 565 19.30 -18.05 27.15
CA ILE A 565 18.06 -18.47 26.46
C ILE A 565 18.34 -18.82 24.99
N ILE A 566 19.19 -18.05 24.29
CA ILE A 566 19.60 -18.37 22.92
C ILE A 566 20.40 -19.66 22.88
N GLY A 567 21.34 -19.80 23.78
CA GLY A 567 22.29 -20.94 23.84
C GLY A 567 23.32 -20.90 22.71
N GLN A 568 24.25 -21.85 22.71
CA GLN A 568 25.32 -21.95 21.73
C GLN A 568 24.73 -22.20 20.31
N GLY A 569 24.95 -21.26 19.39
CA GLY A 569 24.45 -21.36 18.01
C GLY A 569 22.92 -21.40 17.89
N GLY A 570 22.20 -20.89 18.91
CA GLY A 570 20.74 -20.86 18.96
C GLY A 570 20.10 -22.22 19.32
N ARG A 571 20.83 -23.13 19.93
CA ARG A 571 20.33 -24.48 20.24
C ARG A 571 19.21 -24.47 21.26
N VAL A 572 19.39 -23.77 22.39
CA VAL A 572 18.42 -23.77 23.51
C VAL A 572 17.09 -23.17 23.05
N ILE A 573 17.11 -22.02 22.37
CA ILE A 573 15.88 -21.38 21.89
C ILE A 573 15.14 -22.27 20.88
N ARG A 574 15.86 -22.97 20.00
CA ARG A 574 15.25 -23.91 19.06
C ARG A 574 14.59 -25.08 19.77
N GLU A 575 15.24 -25.67 20.75
CA GLU A 575 14.69 -26.76 21.57
C GLU A 575 13.43 -26.30 22.33
N ILE A 576 13.39 -25.06 22.85
CA ILE A 576 12.22 -24.50 23.52
C ILE A 576 11.08 -24.30 22.54
N VAL A 577 11.35 -23.67 21.38
CA VAL A 577 10.36 -23.39 20.35
C VAL A 577 9.74 -24.68 19.81
N GLU A 578 10.55 -25.70 19.52
CA GLU A 578 10.08 -27.01 19.06
C GLU A 578 9.28 -27.76 20.12
N LYS A 579 9.77 -27.78 21.37
CA LYS A 579 9.13 -28.49 22.48
C LYS A 579 7.75 -27.96 22.84
N PHE A 580 7.59 -26.64 22.84
CA PHE A 580 6.34 -25.98 23.25
C PHE A 580 5.49 -25.49 22.09
N GLU A 581 5.99 -25.59 20.86
CA GLU A 581 5.33 -25.08 19.64
C GLU A 581 4.88 -23.62 19.80
N VAL A 582 5.80 -22.75 20.23
CA VAL A 582 5.61 -21.30 20.42
C VAL A 582 6.58 -20.51 19.56
N LYS A 583 6.31 -19.22 19.36
CA LYS A 583 7.25 -18.25 18.80
C LYS A 583 7.86 -17.44 19.94
N ILE A 584 9.16 -17.16 19.88
CA ILE A 584 9.89 -16.39 20.89
C ILE A 584 10.69 -15.29 20.20
N ASP A 585 10.45 -14.05 20.60
CA ASP A 585 11.26 -12.88 20.25
C ASP A 585 12.06 -12.43 21.45
N LEU A 586 13.34 -12.12 21.23
CA LEU A 586 14.30 -11.73 22.27
C LEU A 586 14.91 -10.36 21.94
N ASN A 587 14.76 -9.42 22.85
CA ASN A 587 15.42 -8.12 22.77
C ASN A 587 16.60 -8.06 23.75
N LYS A 588 17.81 -8.29 23.23
CA LYS A 588 19.03 -8.36 24.05
C LYS A 588 19.33 -7.06 24.80
N PRO A 589 19.21 -5.85 24.22
CA PRO A 589 19.46 -4.60 24.93
C PRO A 589 18.56 -4.36 26.14
N SER A 590 17.26 -4.68 26.03
CA SER A 590 16.28 -4.46 27.09
C SER A 590 16.10 -5.64 28.02
N GLY A 591 16.57 -6.84 27.65
CA GLY A 591 16.29 -8.08 28.37
C GLY A 591 14.83 -8.57 28.18
N GLU A 592 14.08 -8.04 27.26
CA GLU A 592 12.69 -8.41 27.00
C GLU A 592 12.60 -9.76 26.30
N VAL A 593 11.74 -10.62 26.82
CA VAL A 593 11.35 -11.91 26.26
C VAL A 593 9.86 -11.86 25.94
N LYS A 594 9.51 -12.01 24.66
CA LYS A 594 8.13 -12.06 24.18
C LYS A 594 7.85 -13.46 23.64
N ILE A 595 6.86 -14.14 24.22
CA ILE A 595 6.44 -15.49 23.81
C ILE A 595 5.03 -15.38 23.22
N MET A 596 4.79 -15.99 22.06
CA MET A 596 3.50 -16.00 21.38
C MET A 596 3.12 -17.42 20.96
N GLY A 597 1.85 -17.78 21.17
CA GLY A 597 1.30 -19.08 20.80
C GLY A 597 0.02 -19.42 21.55
N ASN A 598 -0.34 -20.71 21.63
CA ASN A 598 -1.46 -21.15 22.46
C ASN A 598 -1.26 -20.74 23.92
N LYS A 599 -2.28 -20.22 24.60
CA LYS A 599 -2.22 -19.66 25.94
C LYS A 599 -1.55 -20.59 26.98
N GLU A 600 -1.94 -21.86 26.97
CA GLU A 600 -1.40 -22.85 27.90
C GLU A 600 0.09 -23.12 27.65
N ARG A 601 0.47 -23.23 26.37
CA ARG A 601 1.86 -23.45 25.94
C ARG A 601 2.74 -22.25 26.25
N VAL A 602 2.24 -21.04 26.06
CA VAL A 602 2.95 -19.78 26.38
C VAL A 602 3.27 -19.71 27.88
N LEU A 603 2.30 -19.99 28.75
CA LEU A 603 2.50 -19.97 30.18
C LEU A 603 3.53 -21.06 30.65
N LYS A 604 3.41 -22.27 30.08
CA LYS A 604 4.41 -23.36 30.35
C LYS A 604 5.80 -22.98 29.85
N THR A 605 5.91 -22.31 28.73
CA THR A 605 7.20 -21.86 28.18
C THR A 605 7.84 -20.80 29.06
N LYS A 606 7.06 -19.82 29.53
CA LYS A 606 7.52 -18.79 30.47
C LYS A 606 8.07 -19.43 31.75
N GLU A 607 7.30 -20.32 32.34
CA GLU A 607 7.73 -21.06 33.55
C GLU A 607 8.99 -21.87 33.29
N PHE A 608 9.06 -22.56 32.16
CA PHE A 608 10.25 -23.33 31.77
C PHE A 608 11.49 -22.44 31.62
N ILE A 609 11.39 -21.30 30.95
CA ILE A 609 12.53 -20.36 30.78
C ILE A 609 12.99 -19.82 32.13
N LEU A 610 12.05 -19.39 32.98
CA LEU A 610 12.42 -18.90 34.33
C LEU A 610 13.09 -19.97 35.19
N ASN A 611 12.57 -21.19 35.20
CA ASN A 611 13.15 -22.31 35.92
C ASN A 611 14.53 -22.70 35.35
N TYR A 612 14.68 -22.69 34.02
CA TYR A 612 15.97 -22.96 33.36
C TYR A 612 17.03 -21.92 33.75
N LEU A 613 16.71 -20.65 33.74
CA LEU A 613 17.63 -19.60 34.16
C LEU A 613 17.99 -19.73 35.67
N HIS A 614 17.01 -20.04 36.50
CA HIS A 614 17.24 -20.25 37.94
C HIS A 614 18.13 -21.44 38.19
N SER A 615 17.96 -22.55 37.44
CA SER A 615 18.85 -23.73 37.59
C SER A 615 20.31 -23.42 37.25
N LEU A 616 20.53 -22.58 36.22
CA LEU A 616 21.89 -22.14 35.88
C LEU A 616 22.52 -21.27 36.98
N ASP A 617 21.72 -20.43 37.63
CA ASP A 617 22.21 -19.61 38.76
C ASP A 617 22.53 -20.49 39.99
N GLN A 618 21.69 -21.47 40.31
CA GLN A 618 21.96 -22.42 41.39
C GLN A 618 23.20 -23.26 41.14
N GLU A 619 23.49 -23.67 39.90
CA GLU A 619 24.75 -24.39 39.59
C GLU A 619 25.97 -23.51 39.88
N LEU A 620 25.90 -22.21 39.68
CA LEU A 620 26.99 -21.27 39.99
C LEU A 620 27.14 -21.02 41.49
N GLU A 621 26.05 -20.96 42.25
CA GLU A 621 26.06 -20.75 43.70
C GLU A 621 26.66 -21.92 44.50
N GLN A 622 26.79 -23.10 43.87
CA GLN A 622 27.43 -24.28 44.50
C GLN A 622 28.95 -24.15 44.65
N TYR A 623 29.55 -23.14 44.00
CA TYR A 623 30.99 -22.92 44.05
C TYR A 623 31.32 -21.63 44.82
N ALA A 624 32.41 -21.67 45.60
CA ALA A 624 32.93 -20.52 46.32
C ALA A 624 34.19 -19.97 45.63
N ILE A 625 34.43 -18.67 45.74
CA ILE A 625 35.71 -18.07 45.32
C ILE A 625 36.82 -18.70 46.18
N ASP A 626 37.96 -18.99 45.57
CA ASP A 626 39.11 -19.71 46.15
C ASP A 626 38.86 -21.20 46.41
N GLU A 627 37.71 -21.77 46.08
CA GLU A 627 37.49 -23.23 46.14
C GLU A 627 38.40 -23.93 45.14
N VAL A 628 39.13 -24.96 45.69
CA VAL A 628 40.00 -25.81 44.85
C VAL A 628 39.22 -27.09 44.53
N LEU A 629 39.13 -27.40 43.25
CA LEU A 629 38.37 -28.54 42.75
C LEU A 629 39.13 -29.27 41.64
N GLU A 630 38.78 -30.51 41.40
CA GLU A 630 39.29 -31.31 40.31
C GLU A 630 38.27 -31.23 39.13
N ALA A 631 38.73 -30.75 37.98
CA ALA A 631 37.88 -30.54 36.81
C ALA A 631 38.46 -31.24 35.58
N GLN A 632 37.59 -31.69 34.67
CA GLN A 632 38.00 -32.42 33.49
C GLN A 632 37.95 -31.49 32.24
N VAL A 633 39.00 -31.52 31.44
CA VAL A 633 39.05 -30.74 30.18
C VAL A 633 38.03 -31.27 29.19
N LYS A 634 37.04 -30.43 28.88
CA LYS A 634 35.97 -30.74 27.94
C LYS A 634 36.30 -30.35 26.49
N ARG A 635 36.96 -29.21 26.31
CA ARG A 635 37.42 -28.72 25.02
C ARG A 635 38.48 -27.66 25.16
N ILE A 636 39.36 -27.56 24.17
CA ILE A 636 40.42 -26.56 24.11
C ILE A 636 40.13 -25.59 22.96
N VAL A 637 40.34 -24.31 23.23
CA VAL A 637 40.15 -23.22 22.28
C VAL A 637 41.35 -22.26 22.29
N ASP A 638 41.49 -21.39 21.31
CA ASP A 638 42.66 -20.51 21.16
C ASP A 638 43.00 -19.65 22.38
N PHE A 639 41.98 -19.32 23.18
CA PHE A 639 42.09 -18.43 24.36
C PHE A 639 42.08 -19.18 25.69
N GLY A 640 42.00 -20.53 25.72
CA GLY A 640 42.02 -21.33 26.95
C GLY A 640 41.36 -22.70 26.83
N ALA A 641 41.08 -23.33 27.96
CA ALA A 641 40.39 -24.61 28.06
C ALA A 641 39.08 -24.49 28.85
N PHE A 642 38.00 -25.07 28.33
CA PHE A 642 36.74 -25.24 29.06
C PHE A 642 36.79 -26.55 29.85
N LEU A 643 36.53 -26.45 31.14
CA LEU A 643 36.58 -27.57 32.06
C LEU A 643 35.18 -27.90 32.59
N SER A 644 34.84 -29.19 32.62
CA SER A 644 33.62 -29.69 33.27
C SER A 644 33.87 -29.76 34.78
N LEU A 645 32.99 -29.16 35.56
CA LEU A 645 33.16 -29.03 37.00
C LEU A 645 32.40 -30.13 37.76
N PRO A 646 32.88 -30.58 38.95
CA PRO A 646 32.35 -31.75 39.62
C PRO A 646 30.93 -31.61 40.19
N LYS A 647 30.47 -30.39 40.50
CA LYS A 647 29.12 -30.10 40.99
C LYS A 647 28.19 -29.59 39.85
N GLY A 648 28.59 -29.74 38.56
CA GLY A 648 27.89 -29.24 37.38
C GLY A 648 28.46 -27.92 36.83
N GLY A 649 28.09 -27.57 35.62
CA GLY A 649 28.56 -26.34 34.94
C GLY A 649 29.92 -26.45 34.26
N GLU A 650 30.34 -25.36 33.61
CA GLU A 650 31.65 -25.26 32.93
C GLU A 650 32.46 -24.09 33.46
N GLY A 651 33.75 -24.31 33.66
CA GLY A 651 34.73 -23.30 34.02
C GLY A 651 35.68 -23.00 32.86
N LEU A 652 36.15 -21.76 32.75
CA LEU A 652 37.16 -21.35 31.79
C LEU A 652 38.52 -21.15 32.45
N LEU A 653 39.48 -21.97 32.06
CA LEU A 653 40.91 -21.80 32.38
C LEU A 653 41.54 -21.05 31.19
N ARG A 654 41.98 -19.79 31.42
CA ARG A 654 42.55 -18.96 30.35
C ARG A 654 43.93 -19.46 29.92
N LYS A 655 44.24 -19.31 28.64
CA LYS A 655 45.55 -19.69 28.06
C LYS A 655 46.72 -19.04 28.78
N GLN A 656 46.59 -17.76 29.17
CA GLN A 656 47.62 -17.04 29.94
C GLN A 656 47.98 -17.74 31.26
N ASN A 657 46.99 -18.36 31.93
CA ASN A 657 47.23 -19.10 33.17
C ASN A 657 47.89 -20.45 32.89
N MET A 658 47.53 -21.11 31.79
CA MET A 658 48.17 -22.34 31.33
C MET A 658 49.62 -22.10 30.91
N ASP A 659 49.88 -21.04 30.13
CA ASP A 659 51.22 -20.68 29.66
C ASP A 659 52.14 -20.26 30.82
N ARG A 660 51.62 -19.52 31.82
CA ARG A 660 52.36 -19.13 33.04
C ARG A 660 52.86 -20.33 33.81
N CYS A 661 52.09 -21.42 33.86
CA CYS A 661 52.45 -22.65 34.58
C CYS A 661 53.06 -23.72 33.68
N GLN A 662 53.28 -23.44 32.37
CA GLN A 662 53.81 -24.36 31.37
C GLN A 662 53.00 -25.68 31.26
N VAL A 663 51.67 -25.61 31.46
CA VAL A 663 50.77 -26.77 31.40
C VAL A 663 50.20 -26.90 30.01
N VAL A 664 50.38 -28.05 29.37
CA VAL A 664 49.77 -28.42 28.11
C VAL A 664 48.68 -29.44 28.39
N LEU A 665 47.43 -29.08 28.08
CA LEU A 665 46.26 -29.91 28.34
C LEU A 665 45.77 -30.59 27.05
N LYS A 666 45.13 -31.75 27.19
CA LYS A 666 44.38 -32.45 26.15
C LYS A 666 42.94 -32.62 26.62
N GLU A 667 42.03 -32.77 25.68
CA GLU A 667 40.64 -33.09 25.99
C GLU A 667 40.57 -34.43 26.75
N GLY A 668 39.83 -34.42 27.85
CA GLY A 668 39.71 -35.56 28.77
C GLY A 668 40.66 -35.52 29.97
N ASP A 669 41.67 -34.66 30.01
CA ASP A 669 42.59 -34.54 31.15
C ASP A 669 41.87 -34.03 32.40
N SER A 670 42.21 -34.58 33.57
CA SER A 670 41.76 -34.07 34.88
C SER A 670 42.80 -33.13 35.45
N ILE A 671 42.39 -31.97 35.95
CA ILE A 671 43.28 -30.94 36.45
C ILE A 671 42.71 -30.28 37.71
N ARG A 672 43.58 -30.01 38.71
CA ARG A 672 43.17 -29.23 39.88
C ARG A 672 43.18 -27.74 39.56
N CYS A 673 42.02 -27.11 39.80
CA CYS A 673 41.81 -25.71 39.54
C CYS A 673 41.22 -25.00 40.74
N ARG A 674 41.44 -23.69 40.82
CA ARG A 674 40.87 -22.79 41.82
C ARG A 674 39.86 -21.87 41.16
N VAL A 675 38.70 -21.66 41.75
CA VAL A 675 37.70 -20.69 41.32
C VAL A 675 38.20 -19.29 41.66
N ILE A 676 38.38 -18.42 40.63
CA ILE A 676 38.87 -17.05 40.83
C ILE A 676 37.79 -15.97 40.74
N SER A 677 36.80 -16.19 39.94
CA SER A 677 35.67 -15.24 39.84
C SER A 677 34.50 -15.84 39.08
N PHE A 678 33.34 -15.25 39.29
CA PHE A 678 32.13 -15.50 38.49
C PHE A 678 31.96 -14.35 37.52
N ASN A 679 31.97 -14.63 36.23
CA ASN A 679 31.84 -13.61 35.17
C ASN A 679 30.76 -14.03 34.17
N LYS A 680 29.65 -13.29 34.13
CA LYS A 680 28.58 -13.46 33.16
C LYS A 680 28.12 -14.92 32.98
N GLY A 681 27.74 -15.59 34.06
CA GLY A 681 27.28 -16.97 34.01
C GLY A 681 28.37 -18.02 33.76
N LYS A 682 29.66 -17.65 33.88
CA LYS A 682 30.81 -18.56 33.73
C LYS A 682 31.74 -18.48 34.92
N ILE A 683 32.31 -19.61 35.28
CA ILE A 683 33.28 -19.70 36.32
C ILE A 683 34.68 -19.52 35.73
N ALA A 684 35.40 -18.50 36.17
CA ALA A 684 36.78 -18.32 35.80
C ALA A 684 37.66 -19.13 36.73
N LEU A 685 38.58 -19.89 36.14
CA LEU A 685 39.48 -20.80 36.86
C LEU A 685 40.93 -20.37 36.70
N ASP A 686 41.73 -20.66 37.73
CA ASP A 686 43.18 -20.67 37.67
C ASP A 686 43.70 -22.05 38.07
N LEU A 687 44.95 -22.35 37.77
CA LEU A 687 45.61 -23.55 38.25
C LEU A 687 45.81 -23.48 39.77
N ALA A 688 45.52 -24.59 40.48
CA ALA A 688 45.63 -24.65 41.94
C ALA A 688 47.01 -25.09 42.42
#